data_bf999354c208681811bf4ce5ad92a2cd
#
_entry.id   bf999354c208681811bf4ce5ad92a2cd
#
_cell.length_a   1.000
_cell.length_b   1.000
_cell.length_c   1.000
_cell.angle_alpha   90.00
_cell.angle_beta   90.00
_cell.angle_gamma   90.00
#
_symmetry.space_group_name_H-M   'P 1'
#
loop_
_entity.id
_entity.type
_entity.pdbx_description
1 polymer ?
#
loop_
_entity_poly.entity_id
_entity_poly.type
_entity_poly.pdbx_seq_one_letter_code
_entity_poly.pdbx_strand_id
1 'polypeptide(L)'
;MNDKSSLQVEDLDPVESGEWLESLQAVIERSGTGRAHYLLELLVDYTRRSGGHLPYSATTSYVNTIPPNKGAKLPGDYEVERRIRSLTRWNALAMVLRAGKRGGELGGHIASFASAASLYDVGFNHFFRGPDHEGGGDLVYIQGHSSPGIYARAFLEGRLSTEQMDSFRQEVDGNGLSSYPHPWLMPDFWQLPTVSMGLGPIMAIYQARFLKYLHNRGIADTSQRKVWCYLGDGETDEPESLGAISLAGREGLDNLVFVVNCNLQRLDGPVRGNAKIIQELEGVFRGAGWNVIKVIWGSRWDALLAKDKDGILRKRMDEVVDGEYQNYKAKGGAYTREHFFGAYPELLDMVSNMTDEDVWHLNRGGHDSHKIYAAYAAATAHTGQPSVVLAKTVKGYGMGESGEALNISHQQKKMDEESIRSFRDRFKIPVSDSEMAELPYFHPGEDSPEIKYMQERREALGGYLPQRRAESESLTVPELEAFETLLKDTGEREISTTMTYVRALAIMLRDKNIAKHIVPIVADEARTFGMEGMFRQLGIYSSKGQLYTPVDSDQLMFYKEETRGQILQEGITEAGAMSSWIAAATSYANNHTPMIPFFIFYSMFGFQRIGDLAWAAGDMRARGFLIGGTSGRTTLNGEGLQHEDGNSHVISSMVPNCVSYDPTFSYELAVILQDGLRRMYQEQEDVYYYITVMNENYTHPGMPSGAEEGIRKGLYLFRRGRSGKHNVQLLGSGAILREVIAAADILERDYSVSATVWSATSFTELQRDGVAAARYNRLNPDADQRVPWVTQCLDGFEGPVVAATDYVRTYAEQIRPYLTQSDYTVLGTDGFGRSDTRENLRRFFEVDSKNVVYATLHTLYQQGALTVDDLLKARKKLGLDPDKPNPMNV
;
A
#
# COMPACT_ATOMS: atom_id res chain seq x y z
N MET A 1 28.36 -1.46 21.16
CA MET A 1 29.71 -0.96 21.52
C MET A 1 29.60 0.55 21.62
N ASN A 2 29.46 1.07 22.83
CA ASN A 2 29.39 2.50 23.12
C ASN A 2 30.81 3.05 23.18
N ASP A 3 31.27 3.62 22.10
CA ASP A 3 32.40 4.53 22.20
C ASP A 3 31.84 5.90 22.54
N LYS A 4 31.65 6.16 23.83
CA LYS A 4 31.43 7.49 24.38
C LYS A 4 32.77 8.18 24.50
N SER A 5 33.43 8.42 23.40
CA SER A 5 34.37 9.51 23.32
C SER A 5 33.73 10.72 22.63
N SER A 6 32.60 11.24 23.16
CA SER A 6 32.45 12.68 23.17
C SER A 6 33.56 13.15 24.07
N LEU A 7 34.69 13.51 23.48
CA LEU A 7 35.66 14.36 24.11
C LEU A 7 34.86 15.56 24.68
N GLN A 8 34.59 15.54 25.97
CA GLN A 8 34.39 16.80 26.71
C GLN A 8 35.73 17.50 26.58
N VAL A 9 35.87 18.23 25.49
CA VAL A 9 36.93 19.21 25.39
C VAL A 9 36.57 20.23 26.45
N GLU A 10 37.32 20.24 27.53
CA GLU A 10 37.23 21.26 28.56
C GLU A 10 37.38 22.60 27.84
N ASP A 11 36.45 23.55 28.07
CA ASP A 11 36.48 24.84 27.44
C ASP A 11 37.76 25.55 27.94
N LEU A 12 38.75 25.63 27.05
CA LEU A 12 40.07 26.17 27.37
C LEU A 12 40.07 27.70 27.46
N ASP A 13 39.07 28.37 26.88
CA ASP A 13 38.87 29.81 26.92
C ASP A 13 37.38 30.17 26.91
N PRO A 14 36.75 30.17 28.11
CA PRO A 14 35.32 30.52 28.24
C PRO A 14 34.99 31.95 27.78
N VAL A 15 35.96 32.86 27.78
CA VAL A 15 35.74 34.23 27.32
C VAL A 15 35.63 34.27 25.81
N GLU A 16 36.56 33.62 25.10
CA GLU A 16 36.52 33.51 23.63
C GLU A 16 35.22 32.78 23.17
N SER A 17 34.85 31.68 23.84
CA SER A 17 33.61 30.96 23.57
C SER A 17 32.38 31.84 23.76
N GLY A 18 32.36 32.67 24.78
CA GLY A 18 31.29 33.64 25.03
C GLY A 18 31.20 34.69 23.90
N GLU A 19 32.31 35.24 23.46
CA GLU A 19 32.38 36.23 22.34
C GLU A 19 31.83 35.65 21.03
N TRP A 20 32.16 34.40 20.70
CA TRP A 20 31.63 33.71 19.52
C TRP A 20 30.09 33.53 19.61
N LEU A 21 29.55 33.14 20.77
CA LEU A 21 28.12 32.98 20.99
C LEU A 21 27.38 34.33 20.92
N GLU A 22 27.92 35.40 21.53
CA GLU A 22 27.34 36.74 21.49
C GLU A 22 27.35 37.30 20.06
N SER A 23 28.42 37.04 19.29
CA SER A 23 28.51 37.42 17.89
C SER A 23 27.47 36.74 17.03
N LEU A 24 27.27 35.45 17.21
CA LEU A 24 26.23 34.68 16.51
C LEU A 24 24.82 35.15 16.91
N GLN A 25 24.60 35.47 18.20
CA GLN A 25 23.32 35.98 18.69
C GLN A 25 23.03 37.35 18.04
N ALA A 26 23.99 38.25 17.98
CA ALA A 26 23.83 39.55 17.33
C ALA A 26 23.49 39.41 15.82
N VAL A 27 24.06 38.40 15.13
CA VAL A 27 23.70 38.10 13.73
C VAL A 27 22.21 37.62 13.65
N ILE A 28 21.80 36.75 14.57
CA ILE A 28 20.42 36.26 14.59
C ILE A 28 19.42 37.41 14.80
N GLU A 29 19.71 38.28 15.78
CA GLU A 29 18.88 39.44 16.13
C GLU A 29 18.79 40.47 14.99
N ARG A 30 19.91 40.78 14.36
CA ARG A 30 20.01 41.83 13.33
C ARG A 30 19.62 41.35 11.93
N SER A 31 19.99 40.14 11.55
CA SER A 31 19.93 39.63 10.17
C SER A 31 19.11 38.36 10.00
N GLY A 32 18.57 37.86 11.09
CA GLY A 32 17.75 36.65 11.12
C GLY A 32 18.51 35.31 11.08
N THR A 33 17.80 34.25 11.32
CA THR A 33 18.33 32.88 11.41
C THR A 33 18.97 32.39 10.11
N GLY A 34 18.48 32.86 8.94
CA GLY A 34 19.02 32.46 7.64
C GLY A 34 20.47 32.90 7.44
N ARG A 35 20.82 34.12 7.93
CA ARG A 35 22.21 34.60 7.88
C ARG A 35 23.10 33.84 8.84
N ALA A 36 22.60 33.54 10.03
CA ALA A 36 23.34 32.74 11.01
C ALA A 36 23.59 31.32 10.45
N HIS A 37 22.63 30.71 9.81
CA HIS A 37 22.77 29.40 9.16
C HIS A 37 23.90 29.43 8.10
N TYR A 38 23.85 30.40 7.20
CA TYR A 38 24.89 30.57 6.17
C TYR A 38 26.30 30.69 6.79
N LEU A 39 26.44 31.46 7.87
CA LEU A 39 27.75 31.62 8.53
C LEU A 39 28.22 30.34 9.19
N LEU A 40 27.31 29.58 9.81
CA LEU A 40 27.64 28.28 10.42
C LEU A 40 28.08 27.29 9.35
N GLU A 41 27.39 27.20 8.21
CA GLU A 41 27.79 26.34 7.10
C GLU A 41 29.18 26.71 6.56
N LEU A 42 29.44 28.02 6.42
CA LEU A 42 30.75 28.52 5.98
C LEU A 42 31.87 28.12 6.94
N LEU A 43 31.62 28.24 8.26
CA LEU A 43 32.58 27.87 9.30
C LEU A 43 32.84 26.37 9.33
N VAL A 44 31.81 25.58 9.17
CA VAL A 44 31.89 24.11 9.07
C VAL A 44 32.72 23.70 7.86
N ASP A 45 32.45 24.28 6.68
CA ASP A 45 33.21 24.02 5.46
C ASP A 45 34.70 24.46 5.59
N TYR A 46 34.93 25.61 6.15
CA TYR A 46 36.31 26.11 6.42
C TYR A 46 37.06 25.14 7.35
N THR A 47 36.43 24.71 8.44
CA THR A 47 37.05 23.80 9.41
C THR A 47 37.40 22.46 8.75
N ARG A 48 36.50 21.90 7.90
CA ARG A 48 36.77 20.66 7.15
C ARG A 48 37.94 20.82 6.18
N ARG A 49 37.99 21.92 5.43
CA ARG A 49 39.10 22.21 4.49
C ARG A 49 40.42 22.40 5.21
N SER A 50 40.38 22.87 6.44
CA SER A 50 41.58 23.03 7.29
C SER A 50 42.03 21.72 7.95
N GLY A 51 41.39 20.60 7.64
CA GLY A 51 41.72 19.30 8.21
C GLY A 51 41.15 19.06 9.60
N GLY A 52 40.26 19.93 10.10
CA GLY A 52 39.60 19.78 11.38
C GLY A 52 38.55 18.66 11.32
N HIS A 53 38.50 17.80 12.32
CA HIS A 53 37.45 16.81 12.49
C HIS A 53 36.29 17.46 13.23
N LEU A 54 35.16 17.58 12.53
CA LEU A 54 33.92 18.05 13.16
C LEU A 54 33.17 16.87 13.75
N PRO A 55 32.79 16.90 15.02
CA PRO A 55 31.91 15.88 15.57
C PRO A 55 30.60 15.94 14.84
N TYR A 56 30.22 14.82 14.20
CA TYR A 56 28.93 14.69 13.51
C TYR A 56 27.87 14.21 14.47
N SER A 57 26.78 14.94 14.59
CA SER A 57 25.55 14.47 15.21
C SER A 57 24.40 14.59 14.19
N ALA A 58 23.77 13.48 13.87
CA ALA A 58 22.57 13.46 13.04
C ALA A 58 21.33 14.01 13.78
N THR A 59 21.46 14.24 15.10
CA THR A 59 20.35 14.59 15.97
C THR A 59 20.65 15.86 16.76
N THR A 60 19.59 16.57 17.12
CA THR A 60 19.61 17.71 18.05
C THR A 60 19.23 17.26 19.45
N SER A 61 19.44 18.09 20.49
CA SER A 61 19.04 17.80 21.87
C SER A 61 17.57 17.35 21.96
N TYR A 62 17.26 16.54 22.96
CA TYR A 62 15.93 15.93 23.16
C TYR A 62 14.88 16.93 23.68
N VAL A 63 14.68 18.00 22.92
CA VAL A 63 13.76 19.11 23.18
C VAL A 63 12.91 19.40 21.94
N ASN A 64 11.88 20.23 22.11
CA ASN A 64 11.05 20.66 20.98
C ASN A 64 11.85 21.45 19.95
N THR A 65 11.62 21.20 18.66
CA THR A 65 12.27 21.95 17.57
C THR A 65 11.84 23.41 17.57
N ILE A 66 10.57 23.68 17.87
CA ILE A 66 10.01 25.04 17.87
C ILE A 66 10.07 25.61 19.29
N PRO A 67 10.85 26.68 19.54
CA PRO A 67 10.87 27.35 20.83
C PRO A 67 9.49 27.93 21.21
N PRO A 68 9.15 28.04 22.50
CA PRO A 68 7.81 28.51 22.94
C PRO A 68 7.40 29.88 22.38
N ASN A 69 8.35 30.79 22.24
CA ASN A 69 8.12 32.15 21.73
C ASN A 69 8.08 32.30 20.21
N LYS A 70 8.35 31.20 19.47
CA LYS A 70 8.35 31.17 18.00
C LYS A 70 7.18 30.35 17.42
N GLY A 71 6.47 29.59 18.25
CA GLY A 71 5.35 28.77 17.81
C GLY A 71 4.15 29.60 17.39
N ALA A 72 3.49 29.21 16.29
CA ALA A 72 2.20 29.76 15.92
C ALA A 72 1.17 29.51 17.03
N LYS A 73 0.35 30.50 17.30
CA LYS A 73 -0.67 30.40 18.36
C LYS A 73 -1.90 29.68 17.84
N LEU A 74 -2.44 28.77 18.66
CA LEU A 74 -3.71 28.08 18.40
C LEU A 74 -4.82 29.14 18.27
N PRO A 75 -5.55 29.22 17.14
CA PRO A 75 -6.52 30.28 16.87
C PRO A 75 -7.92 29.96 17.41
N GLY A 76 -8.18 28.76 17.88
CA GLY A 76 -9.49 28.31 18.30
C GLY A 76 -9.81 28.55 19.77
N ASP A 77 -11.02 28.14 20.18
CA ASP A 77 -11.39 28.08 21.59
C ASP A 77 -10.87 26.80 22.23
N TYR A 78 -9.78 26.94 22.96
CA TYR A 78 -9.10 25.81 23.62
C TYR A 78 -10.01 25.01 24.55
N GLU A 79 -10.92 25.67 25.30
CA GLU A 79 -11.79 24.95 26.24
C GLU A 79 -12.90 24.19 25.52
N VAL A 80 -13.44 24.72 24.42
CA VAL A 80 -14.40 24.01 23.58
C VAL A 80 -13.71 22.80 22.93
N GLU A 81 -12.53 22.98 22.33
CA GLU A 81 -11.77 21.89 21.73
C GLU A 81 -11.37 20.81 22.74
N ARG A 82 -10.99 21.20 23.96
CA ARG A 82 -10.71 20.27 25.04
C ARG A 82 -11.92 19.40 25.37
N ARG A 83 -13.12 19.99 25.40
CA ARG A 83 -14.37 19.23 25.62
C ARG A 83 -14.70 18.32 24.47
N ILE A 84 -14.60 18.77 23.23
CA ILE A 84 -14.78 17.91 22.04
C ILE A 84 -13.87 16.71 22.10
N ARG A 85 -12.57 16.91 22.35
CA ARG A 85 -11.59 15.86 22.47
C ARG A 85 -11.91 14.89 23.60
N SER A 86 -12.41 15.40 24.74
CA SER A 86 -12.84 14.58 25.87
C SER A 86 -14.02 13.69 25.51
N LEU A 87 -15.03 14.23 24.82
CA LEU A 87 -16.20 13.49 24.35
C LEU A 87 -15.82 12.44 23.29
N THR A 88 -14.94 12.80 22.35
CA THR A 88 -14.41 11.86 21.36
C THR A 88 -13.69 10.68 22.03
N ARG A 89 -12.86 10.94 23.05
CA ARG A 89 -12.19 9.88 23.83
C ARG A 89 -13.18 8.98 24.55
N TRP A 90 -14.21 9.56 25.18
CA TRP A 90 -15.24 8.80 25.86
C TRP A 90 -16.04 7.91 24.92
N ASN A 91 -16.55 8.47 23.84
CA ASN A 91 -17.36 7.71 22.88
C ASN A 91 -16.56 6.57 22.22
N ALA A 92 -15.28 6.80 21.92
CA ALA A 92 -14.38 5.76 21.43
C ALA A 92 -14.18 4.64 22.47
N LEU A 93 -13.96 5.00 23.74
CA LEU A 93 -13.83 4.03 24.83
C LEU A 93 -15.14 3.25 25.04
N ALA A 94 -16.27 3.96 25.12
CA ALA A 94 -17.59 3.35 25.28
C ALA A 94 -17.88 2.34 24.17
N MET A 95 -17.62 2.69 22.90
CA MET A 95 -17.81 1.82 21.73
C MET A 95 -17.00 0.52 21.87
N VAL A 96 -15.72 0.62 22.19
CA VAL A 96 -14.83 -0.55 22.34
C VAL A 96 -15.25 -1.44 23.51
N LEU A 97 -15.59 -0.85 24.68
CA LEU A 97 -16.00 -1.61 25.85
C LEU A 97 -17.40 -2.25 25.68
N ARG A 98 -18.34 -1.55 25.03
CA ARG A 98 -19.66 -2.10 24.69
C ARG A 98 -19.56 -3.27 23.73
N ALA A 99 -18.73 -3.16 22.69
CA ALA A 99 -18.45 -4.28 21.78
C ALA A 99 -17.84 -5.48 22.52
N GLY A 100 -16.96 -5.23 23.49
CA GLY A 100 -16.40 -6.30 24.34
C GLY A 100 -17.42 -6.98 25.26
N LYS A 101 -18.46 -6.26 25.74
CA LYS A 101 -19.55 -6.81 26.58
C LYS A 101 -20.54 -7.68 25.81
N ARG A 102 -20.72 -7.48 24.53
CA ARG A 102 -21.69 -8.23 23.69
C ARG A 102 -21.30 -9.68 23.42
N GLY A 103 -20.15 -10.13 23.86
CA GLY A 103 -19.65 -11.49 23.66
C GLY A 103 -18.83 -11.66 22.38
N GLY A 104 -18.31 -12.88 22.15
CA GLY A 104 -17.56 -13.19 20.92
C GLY A 104 -16.18 -12.51 20.82
N GLU A 105 -15.66 -11.95 21.89
CA GLU A 105 -14.35 -11.28 21.92
C GLU A 105 -14.20 -10.11 20.93
N LEU A 106 -15.28 -9.47 20.51
CA LEU A 106 -15.27 -8.42 19.49
C LEU A 106 -14.33 -7.28 19.85
N GLY A 107 -14.49 -6.67 21.03
CA GLY A 107 -13.60 -5.66 21.58
C GLY A 107 -13.12 -4.61 20.59
N GLY A 108 -11.85 -4.21 20.72
CA GLY A 108 -11.20 -3.25 19.85
C GLY A 108 -9.91 -2.74 20.47
N HIS A 109 -9.18 -1.91 19.74
CA HIS A 109 -7.97 -1.26 20.24
C HIS A 109 -8.28 0.20 20.58
N ILE A 110 -8.05 0.61 21.82
CA ILE A 110 -8.26 1.99 22.25
C ILE A 110 -6.95 2.72 22.58
N ALA A 111 -5.92 1.97 22.99
CA ALA A 111 -4.68 2.55 23.52
C ALA A 111 -3.92 3.40 22.48
N SER A 112 -3.95 3.01 21.21
CA SER A 112 -3.31 3.75 20.12
C SER A 112 -4.03 5.06 19.84
N PHE A 113 -5.37 5.04 19.74
CA PHE A 113 -6.14 6.28 19.61
C PHE A 113 -6.00 7.16 20.83
N ALA A 114 -6.04 6.59 22.03
CA ALA A 114 -5.86 7.34 23.28
C ALA A 114 -4.55 8.15 23.27
N SER A 115 -3.47 7.60 22.68
CA SER A 115 -2.21 8.32 22.50
C SER A 115 -2.29 9.42 21.45
N ALA A 116 -2.97 9.18 20.32
CA ALA A 116 -2.99 10.06 19.15
C ALA A 116 -4.17 11.08 19.14
N ALA A 117 -5.12 10.99 20.05
CA ALA A 117 -6.36 11.77 19.99
C ALA A 117 -6.14 13.29 19.85
N SER A 118 -5.15 13.87 20.53
CA SER A 118 -4.83 15.29 20.40
C SER A 118 -4.24 15.63 19.04
N LEU A 119 -3.48 14.70 18.44
CA LEU A 119 -2.89 14.87 17.10
C LEU A 119 -3.99 14.94 16.03
N TYR A 120 -4.97 14.04 16.09
CA TYR A 120 -6.12 14.06 15.17
C TYR A 120 -7.04 15.25 15.40
N ASP A 121 -7.34 15.58 16.66
CA ASP A 121 -8.23 16.67 17.01
C ASP A 121 -7.76 18.01 16.44
N VAL A 122 -6.47 18.33 16.60
CA VAL A 122 -5.88 19.55 15.99
C VAL A 122 -5.90 19.47 14.47
N GLY A 123 -5.67 18.31 13.88
CA GLY A 123 -5.78 18.11 12.44
C GLY A 123 -7.18 18.40 11.91
N PHE A 124 -8.21 17.81 12.51
CA PHE A 124 -9.61 18.00 12.12
C PHE A 124 -10.12 19.42 12.33
N ASN A 125 -9.70 20.09 13.39
CA ASN A 125 -10.18 21.42 13.70
C ASN A 125 -9.49 22.53 12.90
N HIS A 126 -8.24 22.30 12.40
CA HIS A 126 -7.44 23.41 11.87
C HIS A 126 -6.75 23.16 10.52
N PHE A 127 -6.54 21.91 10.13
CA PHE A 127 -5.65 21.63 9.00
C PHE A 127 -6.25 20.76 7.90
N PHE A 128 -6.96 19.69 8.22
CA PHE A 128 -7.44 18.73 7.21
C PHE A 128 -8.55 19.36 6.36
N ARG A 129 -8.24 19.65 5.13
CA ARG A 129 -9.20 20.19 4.18
C ARG A 129 -10.13 19.11 3.65
N GLY A 130 -11.41 19.35 3.72
CA GLY A 130 -12.46 18.50 3.20
C GLY A 130 -12.60 18.55 1.69
N PRO A 131 -13.43 17.67 1.10
CA PRO A 131 -13.56 17.55 -0.36
C PRO A 131 -14.04 18.80 -1.08
N ASP A 132 -14.78 19.68 -0.40
CA ASP A 132 -15.37 20.90 -0.98
C ASP A 132 -14.51 22.15 -0.80
N HIS A 133 -13.28 22.00 -0.26
CA HIS A 133 -12.35 23.12 -0.15
C HIS A 133 -11.91 23.59 -1.54
N GLU A 134 -11.84 24.91 -1.77
CA GLU A 134 -11.49 25.50 -3.06
C GLU A 134 -10.14 25.05 -3.62
N GLY A 135 -9.16 24.77 -2.74
CA GLY A 135 -7.85 24.21 -3.11
C GLY A 135 -7.83 22.67 -3.25
N GLY A 136 -9.01 22.02 -3.23
CA GLY A 136 -9.19 20.57 -3.18
C GLY A 136 -8.97 19.98 -1.78
N GLY A 137 -9.58 18.81 -1.52
CA GLY A 137 -9.49 18.11 -0.25
C GLY A 137 -8.12 17.44 -0.04
N ASP A 138 -7.70 17.37 1.21
CA ASP A 138 -6.49 16.63 1.60
C ASP A 138 -6.73 15.13 1.65
N LEU A 139 -5.67 14.35 1.55
CA LEU A 139 -5.71 12.91 1.76
C LEU A 139 -5.07 12.59 3.11
N VAL A 140 -5.79 11.86 3.96
CA VAL A 140 -5.35 11.55 5.31
C VAL A 140 -5.25 10.03 5.50
N TYR A 141 -4.03 9.51 5.54
CA TYR A 141 -3.73 8.14 5.92
C TYR A 141 -3.83 8.03 7.44
N ILE A 142 -4.95 7.52 7.91
CA ILE A 142 -5.24 7.37 9.34
C ILE A 142 -4.63 6.06 9.83
N GLN A 143 -3.82 6.10 10.90
CA GLN A 143 -3.29 4.88 11.50
C GLN A 143 -4.45 3.92 11.84
N GLY A 144 -4.40 2.69 11.36
CA GLY A 144 -5.53 1.76 11.42
C GLY A 144 -6.12 1.56 12.81
N HIS A 145 -5.28 1.43 13.83
CA HIS A 145 -5.69 1.27 15.24
C HIS A 145 -6.35 2.51 15.84
N SER A 146 -6.40 3.63 15.12
CA SER A 146 -7.08 4.86 15.57
C SER A 146 -8.53 4.96 15.08
N SER A 147 -9.02 4.00 14.30
CA SER A 147 -10.38 4.00 13.75
C SER A 147 -11.49 4.23 14.80
N PRO A 148 -11.44 3.68 16.05
CA PRO A 148 -12.46 3.96 17.04
C PRO A 148 -12.65 5.45 17.36
N GLY A 149 -11.57 6.21 17.38
CA GLY A 149 -11.64 7.66 17.61
C GLY A 149 -12.19 8.42 16.41
N ILE A 150 -11.95 7.95 15.20
CA ILE A 150 -12.49 8.55 13.99
C ILE A 150 -14.02 8.33 13.92
N TYR A 151 -14.48 7.12 14.27
CA TYR A 151 -15.92 6.84 14.40
C TYR A 151 -16.58 7.69 15.50
N ALA A 152 -15.93 7.79 16.66
CA ALA A 152 -16.42 8.63 17.76
C ALA A 152 -16.52 10.14 17.36
N ARG A 153 -15.57 10.62 16.57
CA ARG A 153 -15.62 11.98 15.99
C ARG A 153 -16.76 12.11 14.98
N ALA A 154 -16.90 11.16 14.07
CA ALA A 154 -17.98 11.15 13.09
C ALA A 154 -19.38 11.04 13.72
N PHE A 155 -19.50 10.35 14.85
CA PHE A 155 -20.71 10.33 15.67
C PHE A 155 -21.06 11.70 16.23
N LEU A 156 -20.09 12.44 16.79
CA LEU A 156 -20.29 13.81 17.27
C LEU A 156 -20.60 14.78 16.11
N GLU A 157 -20.13 14.50 14.92
CA GLU A 157 -20.44 15.25 13.69
C GLU A 157 -21.81 14.91 13.10
N GLY A 158 -22.61 14.02 13.73
CA GLY A 158 -23.91 13.59 13.25
C GLY A 158 -23.87 12.66 12.03
N ARG A 159 -22.71 12.13 11.66
CA ARG A 159 -22.49 11.27 10.48
C ARG A 159 -22.70 9.78 10.75
N LEU A 160 -22.65 9.37 12.00
CA LEU A 160 -22.89 7.99 12.44
C LEU A 160 -23.95 7.97 13.53
N SER A 161 -24.84 6.99 13.47
CA SER A 161 -25.87 6.80 14.49
C SER A 161 -25.37 5.97 15.70
N THR A 162 -26.15 5.99 16.78
CA THR A 162 -25.93 5.14 17.96
C THR A 162 -25.92 3.65 17.58
N GLU A 163 -26.82 3.25 16.70
CA GLU A 163 -26.97 1.87 16.23
C GLU A 163 -25.72 1.42 15.44
N GLN A 164 -25.16 2.30 14.61
CA GLN A 164 -23.93 2.04 13.89
C GLN A 164 -22.74 1.91 14.85
N MET A 165 -22.61 2.83 15.83
CA MET A 165 -21.60 2.75 16.88
C MET A 165 -21.70 1.44 17.67
N ASP A 166 -22.91 1.01 17.97
CA ASP A 166 -23.20 -0.24 18.66
C ASP A 166 -22.86 -1.48 17.84
N SER A 167 -22.84 -1.34 16.51
CA SER A 167 -22.49 -2.41 15.59
C SER A 167 -21.01 -2.36 15.16
N PHE A 168 -20.15 -1.76 15.97
CA PHE A 168 -18.71 -1.79 15.73
C PHE A 168 -18.18 -3.22 15.69
N ARG A 169 -17.44 -3.57 14.62
CA ARG A 169 -16.95 -4.91 14.30
C ARG A 169 -18.06 -5.94 14.04
N GLN A 170 -19.24 -5.49 13.60
CA GLN A 170 -20.39 -6.33 13.25
C GLN A 170 -20.97 -5.86 11.92
N GLU A 171 -20.18 -5.94 10.86
CA GLU A 171 -20.48 -5.38 9.53
C GLU A 171 -21.15 -6.34 8.56
N VAL A 172 -21.26 -7.63 8.89
CA VAL A 172 -21.73 -8.68 8.00
C VAL A 172 -23.16 -8.42 7.47
N ASP A 173 -24.02 -7.83 8.29
CA ASP A 173 -25.39 -7.48 7.93
C ASP A 173 -25.52 -6.09 7.25
N GLY A 174 -24.40 -5.43 6.95
CA GLY A 174 -24.33 -4.22 6.13
C GLY A 174 -24.51 -2.89 6.85
N ASN A 175 -24.81 -2.88 8.16
CA ASN A 175 -25.04 -1.65 8.95
C ASN A 175 -23.95 -1.39 10.00
N GLY A 176 -22.95 -2.24 10.12
CA GLY A 176 -21.90 -2.16 11.12
C GLY A 176 -20.69 -1.35 10.66
N LEU A 177 -19.83 -1.04 11.63
CA LEU A 177 -18.57 -0.34 11.38
C LEU A 177 -17.42 -1.34 11.28
N SER A 178 -16.57 -1.17 10.29
CA SER A 178 -15.38 -2.01 10.10
C SER A 178 -14.37 -1.81 11.23
N SER A 179 -13.56 -2.85 11.50
CA SER A 179 -12.50 -2.78 12.52
C SER A 179 -11.51 -1.67 12.29
N TYR A 180 -11.17 -1.46 11.01
CA TYR A 180 -10.11 -0.59 10.53
C TYR A 180 -10.55 0.14 9.26
N PRO A 181 -9.77 1.09 8.75
CA PRO A 181 -10.06 1.72 7.46
C PRO A 181 -10.09 0.69 6.32
N HIS A 182 -11.28 0.44 5.78
CA HIS A 182 -11.48 -0.45 4.64
C HIS A 182 -12.47 0.16 3.64
N PRO A 183 -11.98 0.73 2.53
CA PRO A 183 -12.82 1.29 1.47
C PRO A 183 -13.79 0.27 0.84
N TRP A 184 -13.40 -1.02 0.82
CA TRP A 184 -14.29 -2.08 0.34
C TRP A 184 -15.53 -2.25 1.20
N LEU A 185 -15.38 -2.16 2.51
CA LEU A 185 -16.45 -2.42 3.49
C LEU A 185 -17.28 -1.17 3.79
N MET A 186 -16.66 0.01 3.77
CA MET A 186 -17.32 1.30 3.99
C MET A 186 -16.98 2.28 2.86
N PRO A 187 -17.57 2.08 1.64
CA PRO A 187 -17.13 2.73 0.40
C PRO A 187 -17.34 4.25 0.34
N ASP A 188 -18.23 4.80 1.14
CA ASP A 188 -18.52 6.25 1.20
C ASP A 188 -17.76 6.95 2.33
N PHE A 189 -17.16 6.17 3.24
CA PHE A 189 -16.47 6.69 4.42
C PHE A 189 -14.95 6.61 4.28
N TRP A 190 -14.37 5.40 4.16
CA TRP A 190 -12.94 5.21 4.11
C TRP A 190 -12.35 5.39 2.71
N GLN A 191 -11.23 6.10 2.61
CA GLN A 191 -10.51 6.28 1.34
C GLN A 191 -9.29 5.35 1.24
N LEU A 192 -8.58 5.12 2.36
CA LEU A 192 -7.22 4.59 2.38
C LEU A 192 -7.08 3.52 3.47
N PRO A 193 -6.79 2.26 3.13
CA PRO A 193 -6.52 1.21 4.09
C PRO A 193 -5.11 1.35 4.65
N THR A 194 -4.94 1.19 5.95
CA THR A 194 -3.67 1.45 6.64
C THR A 194 -3.35 0.43 7.73
N VAL A 195 -4.15 -0.63 7.86
CA VAL A 195 -3.97 -1.60 8.93
C VAL A 195 -2.78 -2.53 8.71
N SER A 196 -2.46 -2.86 7.46
CA SER A 196 -1.19 -3.50 7.14
C SER A 196 -0.09 -2.46 7.31
N MET A 197 0.67 -2.61 8.40
CA MET A 197 1.65 -1.61 8.81
C MET A 197 2.76 -1.46 7.77
N GLY A 198 3.23 -0.23 7.59
CA GLY A 198 4.21 0.13 6.56
C GLY A 198 3.61 0.55 5.23
N LEU A 199 2.45 0.00 4.82
CA LEU A 199 1.83 0.34 3.53
C LEU A 199 1.30 1.78 3.49
N GLY A 200 0.76 2.29 4.60
CA GLY A 200 0.33 3.69 4.70
C GLY A 200 1.44 4.67 4.33
N PRO A 201 2.61 4.62 4.98
CA PRO A 201 3.75 5.48 4.67
C PRO A 201 4.22 5.42 3.21
N ILE A 202 4.45 4.22 2.65
CA ILE A 202 4.93 4.12 1.27
C ILE A 202 3.87 4.64 0.28
N MET A 203 2.60 4.25 0.44
CA MET A 203 1.52 4.74 -0.41
C MET A 203 1.37 6.27 -0.32
N ALA A 204 1.51 6.85 0.88
CA ALA A 204 1.40 8.30 1.07
C ALA A 204 2.49 9.09 0.31
N ILE A 205 3.73 8.58 0.28
CA ILE A 205 4.83 9.18 -0.46
C ILE A 205 4.51 9.21 -1.97
N TYR A 206 4.14 8.08 -2.53
CA TYR A 206 3.82 7.99 -3.96
C TYR A 206 2.50 8.71 -4.31
N GLN A 207 1.54 8.76 -3.39
CA GLN A 207 0.33 9.58 -3.56
C GLN A 207 0.66 11.08 -3.61
N ALA A 208 1.54 11.57 -2.75
CA ALA A 208 1.99 12.96 -2.76
C ALA A 208 2.73 13.30 -4.06
N ARG A 209 3.59 12.38 -4.54
CA ARG A 209 4.25 12.50 -5.84
C ARG A 209 3.27 12.49 -6.99
N PHE A 210 2.24 11.63 -6.94
CA PHE A 210 1.21 11.54 -7.97
C PHE A 210 0.34 12.81 -8.05
N LEU A 211 0.06 13.49 -6.94
CA LEU A 211 -0.60 14.80 -6.97
C LEU A 211 0.25 15.82 -7.75
N LYS A 212 1.58 15.87 -7.52
CA LYS A 212 2.47 16.73 -8.31
C LYS A 212 2.50 16.34 -9.79
N TYR A 213 2.47 15.04 -10.09
CA TYR A 213 2.37 14.53 -11.46
C TYR A 213 1.10 15.03 -12.17
N LEU A 214 -0.07 14.94 -11.53
CA LEU A 214 -1.33 15.43 -12.11
C LEU A 214 -1.28 16.93 -12.38
N HIS A 215 -0.76 17.70 -11.43
CA HIS A 215 -0.61 19.16 -11.57
C HIS A 215 0.34 19.51 -12.70
N ASN A 216 1.54 18.96 -12.71
CA ASN A 216 2.59 19.26 -13.69
C ASN A 216 2.17 18.89 -15.12
N ARG A 217 1.40 17.82 -15.28
CA ARG A 217 0.82 17.45 -16.58
C ARG A 217 -0.39 18.29 -16.98
N GLY A 218 -0.91 19.14 -16.09
CA GLY A 218 -2.12 19.94 -16.31
C GLY A 218 -3.40 19.11 -16.42
N ILE A 219 -3.46 17.96 -15.74
CA ILE A 219 -4.63 17.08 -15.70
C ILE A 219 -5.62 17.53 -14.64
N ALA A 220 -5.12 17.85 -13.45
CA ALA A 220 -5.91 18.40 -12.35
C ALA A 220 -5.08 19.40 -11.54
N ASP A 221 -5.71 20.43 -11.01
CA ASP A 221 -5.03 21.35 -10.09
C ASP A 221 -5.03 20.75 -8.69
N THR A 222 -3.90 20.18 -8.33
CA THR A 222 -3.63 19.57 -7.02
C THR A 222 -2.53 20.33 -6.25
N SER A 223 -2.16 21.52 -6.72
CA SER A 223 -1.03 22.32 -6.19
C SER A 223 -1.17 22.65 -4.71
N GLN A 224 -2.41 22.84 -4.22
CA GLN A 224 -2.70 23.20 -2.84
C GLN A 224 -2.91 21.99 -1.92
N ARG A 225 -3.10 20.79 -2.47
CA ARG A 225 -3.50 19.60 -1.71
C ARG A 225 -2.34 19.04 -0.93
N LYS A 226 -2.62 18.59 0.29
CA LYS A 226 -1.66 17.91 1.17
C LYS A 226 -2.01 16.42 1.33
N VAL A 227 -0.98 15.64 1.55
CA VAL A 227 -1.10 14.24 2.00
C VAL A 227 -0.57 14.17 3.42
N TRP A 228 -1.42 13.73 4.33
CA TRP A 228 -1.08 13.50 5.73
C TRP A 228 -0.98 12.00 5.98
N CYS A 229 0.08 11.56 6.66
CA CYS A 229 0.23 10.16 7.02
C CYS A 229 0.51 10.03 8.52
N TYR A 230 -0.40 9.37 9.22
CA TYR A 230 -0.28 9.04 10.63
C TYR A 230 0.23 7.61 10.78
N LEU A 231 1.35 7.46 11.45
CA LEU A 231 1.97 6.16 11.70
C LEU A 231 2.50 6.07 13.12
N GLY A 232 2.64 4.84 13.62
CA GLY A 232 3.26 4.57 14.92
C GLY A 232 4.79 4.54 14.81
N ASP A 233 5.46 4.85 15.93
CA ASP A 233 6.91 4.69 16.05
C ASP A 233 7.36 3.22 15.88
N GLY A 234 6.59 2.26 16.39
CA GLY A 234 6.83 0.83 16.19
C GLY A 234 6.58 0.37 14.74
N GLU A 235 5.74 1.06 13.99
CA GLU A 235 5.49 0.79 12.57
C GLU A 235 6.70 1.07 11.68
N THR A 236 7.65 1.88 12.16
CA THR A 236 8.89 2.15 11.44
C THR A 236 9.87 0.97 11.43
N ASP A 237 9.57 -0.12 12.12
CA ASP A 237 10.28 -1.39 11.97
C ASP A 237 9.98 -2.08 10.63
N GLU A 238 8.83 -1.78 9.99
CA GLU A 238 8.50 -2.27 8.66
C GLU A 238 9.35 -1.54 7.60
N PRO A 239 10.03 -2.27 6.69
CA PRO A 239 10.87 -1.68 5.66
C PRO A 239 10.12 -0.67 4.77
N GLU A 240 8.84 -0.91 4.49
CA GLU A 240 7.98 -0.06 3.67
C GLU A 240 7.78 1.32 4.30
N SER A 241 7.78 1.42 5.62
CA SER A 241 7.63 2.71 6.33
C SER A 241 8.74 3.69 6.01
N LEU A 242 9.97 3.21 5.81
CA LEU A 242 11.16 4.02 5.56
C LEU A 242 11.72 3.85 4.14
N GLY A 243 11.21 2.89 3.37
CA GLY A 243 11.77 2.47 2.09
C GLY A 243 11.83 3.56 1.01
N ALA A 244 10.91 4.52 1.03
CA ALA A 244 10.81 5.56 0.01
C ALA A 244 11.06 7.00 0.54
N ILE A 245 11.49 7.18 1.78
CA ILE A 245 11.68 8.53 2.36
C ILE A 245 12.75 9.34 1.64
N SER A 246 13.78 8.69 1.10
CA SER A 246 14.82 9.35 0.31
C SER A 246 14.30 9.89 -1.02
N LEU A 247 13.35 9.19 -1.66
CA LEU A 247 12.65 9.68 -2.85
C LEU A 247 11.87 10.95 -2.53
N ALA A 248 11.12 10.95 -1.43
CA ALA A 248 10.34 12.12 -1.01
C ALA A 248 11.20 13.36 -0.80
N GLY A 249 12.37 13.21 -0.14
CA GLY A 249 13.32 14.29 0.06
C GLY A 249 13.96 14.76 -1.27
N ARG A 250 14.40 13.82 -2.12
CA ARG A 250 15.01 14.12 -3.44
C ARG A 250 14.07 14.88 -4.37
N GLU A 251 12.78 14.51 -4.39
CA GLU A 251 11.76 15.17 -5.20
C GLU A 251 11.16 16.42 -4.55
N GLY A 252 11.52 16.70 -3.30
CA GLY A 252 11.05 17.89 -2.58
C GLY A 252 9.52 17.89 -2.40
N LEU A 253 8.96 16.77 -1.91
CA LEU A 253 7.49 16.60 -1.76
C LEU A 253 6.94 17.43 -0.59
N ASP A 254 6.93 18.74 -0.71
CA ASP A 254 6.43 19.68 0.31
C ASP A 254 4.92 19.62 0.55
N ASN A 255 4.22 18.84 -0.23
CA ASN A 255 2.82 18.49 -0.04
C ASN A 255 2.62 17.26 0.85
N LEU A 256 3.68 16.69 1.44
CA LEU A 256 3.64 15.50 2.29
C LEU A 256 3.99 15.85 3.74
N VAL A 257 3.15 15.42 4.67
CA VAL A 257 3.37 15.56 6.12
C VAL A 257 3.19 14.22 6.80
N PHE A 258 4.28 13.69 7.38
CA PHE A 258 4.19 12.54 8.28
C PHE A 258 4.00 13.01 9.72
N VAL A 259 3.13 12.31 10.46
CA VAL A 259 2.93 12.49 11.90
C VAL A 259 3.19 11.16 12.59
N VAL A 260 4.35 11.04 13.19
CA VAL A 260 4.73 9.83 13.92
C VAL A 260 4.26 9.94 15.36
N ASN A 261 3.33 9.07 15.73
CA ASN A 261 2.84 8.93 17.09
C ASN A 261 3.86 8.13 17.93
N CYS A 262 4.84 8.85 18.51
CA CYS A 262 5.92 8.26 19.30
C CYS A 262 5.45 7.99 20.73
N ASN A 263 4.65 6.94 20.89
CA ASN A 263 4.20 6.50 22.20
C ASN A 263 5.20 5.59 22.91
N LEU A 264 6.33 5.26 22.28
CA LEU A 264 7.49 4.51 22.73
C LEU A 264 7.25 3.01 22.94
N GLN A 265 6.08 2.48 22.55
CA GLN A 265 5.70 1.10 22.84
C GLN A 265 5.18 0.35 21.60
N ARG A 266 5.65 -0.88 21.44
CA ARG A 266 5.05 -1.90 20.58
C ARG A 266 3.98 -2.70 21.36
N LEU A 267 3.65 -3.87 20.82
CA LEU A 267 2.71 -4.80 21.45
C LEU A 267 3.29 -5.41 22.74
N ASP A 268 4.51 -5.91 22.65
CA ASP A 268 5.15 -6.70 23.72
C ASP A 268 6.02 -5.85 24.66
N GLY A 269 6.38 -4.63 24.27
CA GLY A 269 7.29 -3.80 25.06
C GLY A 269 7.66 -2.48 24.39
N PRO A 270 8.75 -1.84 24.84
CA PRO A 270 9.21 -0.59 24.25
C PRO A 270 9.74 -0.78 22.81
N VAL A 271 9.60 0.25 21.97
CA VAL A 271 10.18 0.25 20.62
C VAL A 271 11.70 0.22 20.69
N ARG A 272 12.30 1.10 21.50
CA ARG A 272 13.75 1.20 21.72
C ARG A 272 14.04 1.40 23.20
N GLY A 273 13.86 0.35 24.03
CA GLY A 273 13.98 0.45 25.47
C GLY A 273 15.30 1.03 25.98
N ASN A 274 16.43 0.64 25.39
CA ASN A 274 17.79 1.08 25.75
C ASN A 274 18.30 2.25 24.88
N ALA A 275 17.44 2.87 24.06
CA ALA A 275 17.78 3.99 23.19
C ALA A 275 16.62 5.00 23.17
N LYS A 276 16.58 5.86 22.16
CA LYS A 276 15.51 6.84 21.92
C LYS A 276 15.05 6.79 20.48
N ILE A 277 13.85 6.26 20.23
CA ILE A 277 13.30 6.14 18.89
C ILE A 277 13.16 7.49 18.16
N ILE A 278 12.79 8.56 18.87
CA ILE A 278 12.66 9.89 18.29
C ILE A 278 14.01 10.39 17.76
N GLN A 279 15.12 10.13 18.45
CA GLN A 279 16.45 10.50 18.00
C GLN A 279 16.90 9.66 16.80
N GLU A 280 16.60 8.36 16.81
CA GLU A 280 16.85 7.48 15.67
C GLU A 280 16.11 7.99 14.42
N LEU A 281 14.81 8.25 14.53
CA LEU A 281 13.99 8.76 13.43
C LEU A 281 14.41 10.17 12.99
N GLU A 282 14.79 11.05 13.92
CA GLU A 282 15.34 12.37 13.57
C GLU A 282 16.52 12.21 12.62
N GLY A 283 17.49 11.36 12.97
CA GLY A 283 18.67 11.09 12.16
C GLY A 283 18.34 10.53 10.78
N VAL A 284 17.42 9.58 10.72
CA VAL A 284 16.97 8.92 9.47
C VAL A 284 16.28 9.92 8.54
N PHE A 285 15.31 10.67 9.02
CA PHE A 285 14.56 11.63 8.20
C PHE A 285 15.42 12.84 7.78
N ARG A 286 16.29 13.36 8.66
CA ARG A 286 17.24 14.42 8.27
C ARG A 286 18.20 13.95 7.19
N GLY A 287 18.75 12.75 7.33
CA GLY A 287 19.62 12.14 6.33
C GLY A 287 18.93 11.93 4.97
N ALA A 288 17.63 11.74 4.97
CA ALA A 288 16.81 11.63 3.76
C ALA A 288 16.34 12.99 3.19
N GLY A 289 16.73 14.12 3.78
CA GLY A 289 16.39 15.45 3.28
C GLY A 289 15.00 15.96 3.70
N TRP A 290 14.47 15.50 4.83
CA TRP A 290 13.19 15.96 5.36
C TRP A 290 13.36 17.11 6.36
N ASN A 291 12.36 17.99 6.42
CA ASN A 291 12.14 18.91 7.52
C ASN A 291 11.60 18.15 8.73
N VAL A 292 12.37 18.09 9.82
CA VAL A 292 12.03 17.31 11.02
C VAL A 292 11.60 18.25 12.15
N ILE A 293 10.42 18.04 12.69
CA ILE A 293 9.85 18.82 13.78
C ILE A 293 9.58 17.88 14.97
N LYS A 294 10.33 18.04 16.05
CA LYS A 294 10.12 17.29 17.30
C LYS A 294 9.14 18.00 18.19
N VAL A 295 8.16 17.25 18.72
CA VAL A 295 7.15 17.70 19.68
C VAL A 295 7.23 16.77 20.90
N ILE A 296 8.16 17.05 21.82
CA ILE A 296 8.54 16.15 22.92
C ILE A 296 7.88 16.57 24.23
N TRP A 297 7.99 17.86 24.58
CA TRP A 297 7.58 18.40 25.86
C TRP A 297 6.39 19.34 25.72
N GLY A 298 5.40 19.17 26.60
CA GLY A 298 4.24 20.05 26.70
C GLY A 298 4.58 21.40 27.34
N SER A 299 3.66 22.35 27.26
CA SER A 299 3.86 23.75 27.71
C SER A 299 4.24 23.91 29.19
N ARG A 300 3.88 22.96 30.04
CA ARG A 300 4.29 23.02 31.46
C ARG A 300 5.81 22.85 31.66
N TRP A 301 6.52 22.26 30.72
CA TRP A 301 7.98 22.17 30.72
C TRP A 301 8.68 23.48 30.32
N ASP A 302 7.97 24.40 29.66
CA ASP A 302 8.59 25.64 29.14
C ASP A 302 9.22 26.49 30.23
N ALA A 303 8.56 26.60 31.41
CA ALA A 303 9.07 27.35 32.53
C ALA A 303 10.34 26.72 33.15
N LEU A 304 10.43 25.37 33.18
CA LEU A 304 11.62 24.66 33.68
C LEU A 304 12.77 24.80 32.68
N LEU A 305 12.50 24.65 31.39
CA LEU A 305 13.50 24.83 30.33
C LEU A 305 14.02 26.27 30.25
N ALA A 306 13.19 27.27 30.56
CA ALA A 306 13.61 28.67 30.62
C ALA A 306 14.53 28.96 31.85
N LYS A 307 14.43 28.17 32.90
CA LYS A 307 15.30 28.24 34.09
C LYS A 307 16.63 27.52 33.89
N ASP A 308 16.71 26.62 32.91
CA ASP A 308 17.88 25.75 32.64
C ASP A 308 18.99 26.51 31.92
N LYS A 309 19.63 27.47 32.66
CA LYS A 309 20.72 28.30 32.09
C LYS A 309 21.99 27.49 31.81
N ASP A 310 22.29 26.53 32.70
CA ASP A 310 23.50 25.73 32.65
C ASP A 310 23.33 24.45 31.79
N GLY A 311 22.12 24.21 31.22
CA GLY A 311 21.83 23.08 30.34
C GLY A 311 21.73 21.71 31.03
N ILE A 312 21.68 21.67 32.38
CA ILE A 312 21.63 20.41 33.15
C ILE A 312 20.34 19.65 32.91
N LEU A 313 19.19 20.36 32.78
CA LEU A 313 17.92 19.73 32.46
C LEU A 313 17.95 19.12 31.06
N ARG A 314 18.45 19.86 30.05
CA ARG A 314 18.61 19.35 28.68
C ARG A 314 19.54 18.15 28.64
N LYS A 315 20.67 18.21 29.37
CA LYS A 315 21.60 17.08 29.51
C LYS A 315 20.88 15.85 30.06
N ARG A 316 20.09 16.02 31.11
CA ARG A 316 19.30 14.92 31.68
C ARG A 316 18.28 14.34 30.71
N MET A 317 17.61 15.20 29.94
CA MET A 317 16.70 14.77 28.88
C MET A 317 17.42 13.96 27.79
N ASP A 318 18.67 14.33 27.47
CA ASP A 318 19.48 13.60 26.49
C ASP A 318 20.02 12.26 27.02
N GLU A 319 20.25 12.13 28.33
CA GLU A 319 20.76 10.89 28.95
C GLU A 319 19.71 9.79 29.06
N VAL A 320 18.46 10.14 29.33
CA VAL A 320 17.40 9.19 29.65
C VAL A 320 16.96 8.42 28.41
N VAL A 321 16.86 7.09 28.55
CA VAL A 321 16.37 6.18 27.49
C VAL A 321 14.84 6.02 27.53
N ASP A 322 14.27 5.53 26.44
CA ASP A 322 12.80 5.42 26.30
C ASP A 322 12.15 4.51 27.34
N GLY A 323 12.83 3.43 27.75
CA GLY A 323 12.34 2.55 28.82
C GLY A 323 12.13 3.26 30.15
N GLU A 324 13.04 4.20 30.50
CA GLU A 324 12.88 5.01 31.71
C GLU A 324 11.82 6.10 31.53
N TYR A 325 11.71 6.71 30.34
CA TYR A 325 10.62 7.64 30.07
C TYR A 325 9.24 6.98 30.17
N GLN A 326 9.12 5.69 29.89
CA GLN A 326 7.91 4.92 30.12
C GLN A 326 7.67 4.75 31.63
N ASN A 327 8.70 4.39 32.41
CA ASN A 327 8.62 4.22 33.87
C ASN A 327 8.16 5.50 34.56
N TYR A 328 8.70 6.67 34.18
CA TYR A 328 8.31 7.95 34.77
C TYR A 328 6.82 8.24 34.66
N LYS A 329 6.19 7.83 33.57
CA LYS A 329 4.75 8.01 33.43
C LYS A 329 3.92 6.94 34.13
N ALA A 330 4.36 5.69 34.09
CA ALA A 330 3.64 4.56 34.69
C ALA A 330 3.71 4.57 36.23
N LYS A 331 4.85 4.99 36.81
CA LYS A 331 5.09 4.93 38.25
C LYS A 331 4.78 6.23 39.02
N GLY A 332 4.39 7.28 38.29
CA GLY A 332 3.89 8.51 38.91
C GLY A 332 4.96 9.57 39.25
N GLY A 333 4.52 10.67 39.89
CA GLY A 333 5.32 11.86 40.09
C GLY A 333 6.42 11.69 41.12
N ALA A 334 6.18 10.94 42.21
CA ALA A 334 7.19 10.66 43.23
C ALA A 334 8.40 9.91 42.63
N TYR A 335 8.14 8.86 41.81
CA TYR A 335 9.18 8.13 41.09
C TYR A 335 9.94 9.05 40.12
N THR A 336 9.23 9.91 39.41
CA THR A 336 9.83 10.86 38.44
C THR A 336 10.72 11.87 39.19
N ARG A 337 10.28 12.39 40.37
CA ARG A 337 11.08 13.28 41.19
C ARG A 337 12.37 12.61 41.62
N GLU A 338 12.29 11.40 42.17
CA GLU A 338 13.44 10.66 42.67
C GLU A 338 14.42 10.29 41.56
N HIS A 339 13.95 9.70 40.46
CA HIS A 339 14.81 9.05 39.46
C HIS A 339 15.14 9.96 38.27
N PHE A 340 14.33 10.95 37.88
CA PHE A 340 14.64 11.90 36.85
C PHE A 340 15.31 13.16 37.40
N PHE A 341 14.62 13.88 38.29
CA PHE A 341 15.14 15.11 38.85
C PHE A 341 16.20 14.85 39.92
N GLY A 342 16.11 13.75 40.65
CA GLY A 342 17.09 13.36 41.68
C GLY A 342 18.48 12.96 41.15
N ALA A 343 18.66 12.84 39.82
CA ALA A 343 19.95 12.58 39.23
C ALA A 343 20.94 13.74 39.40
N TYR A 344 20.45 14.97 39.59
CA TYR A 344 21.24 16.18 39.79
C TYR A 344 20.59 17.04 40.87
N PRO A 345 21.37 17.53 41.90
CA PRO A 345 20.83 18.39 42.97
C PRO A 345 20.10 19.65 42.44
N GLU A 346 20.64 20.25 41.38
CA GLU A 346 20.09 21.46 40.72
C GLU A 346 18.69 21.21 40.14
N LEU A 347 18.44 19.99 39.66
CA LEU A 347 17.13 19.61 39.14
C LEU A 347 16.12 19.36 40.26
N LEU A 348 16.55 18.79 41.41
CA LEU A 348 15.69 18.67 42.58
C LEU A 348 15.28 20.06 43.10
N ASP A 349 16.22 21.00 43.16
CA ASP A 349 15.92 22.38 43.58
C ASP A 349 14.93 23.04 42.61
N MET A 350 15.09 22.82 41.30
CA MET A 350 14.22 23.37 40.24
C MET A 350 12.73 22.99 40.45
N VAL A 351 12.45 21.82 40.99
CA VAL A 351 11.08 21.29 41.24
C VAL A 351 10.70 21.27 42.73
N SER A 352 11.45 21.90 43.61
CA SER A 352 11.23 21.90 45.09
C SER A 352 9.85 22.40 45.48
N ASN A 353 9.30 23.38 44.75
CA ASN A 353 7.98 23.97 44.98
C ASN A 353 6.83 23.26 44.26
N MET A 354 7.07 22.16 43.54
CA MET A 354 6.06 21.38 42.84
C MET A 354 5.64 20.18 43.72
N THR A 355 4.36 19.84 43.69
CA THR A 355 3.89 18.56 44.26
C THR A 355 4.25 17.40 43.35
N ASP A 356 4.14 16.16 43.84
CA ASP A 356 4.34 14.99 42.97
C ASP A 356 3.28 14.90 41.86
N GLU A 357 2.08 15.37 42.13
CA GLU A 357 1.02 15.49 41.12
C GLU A 357 1.39 16.53 40.07
N ASP A 358 1.96 17.67 40.41
CA ASP A 358 2.46 18.67 39.45
C ASP A 358 3.56 18.09 38.57
N VAL A 359 4.48 17.32 39.18
CA VAL A 359 5.54 16.61 38.43
C VAL A 359 4.94 15.57 37.45
N TRP A 360 3.92 14.83 37.89
CA TRP A 360 3.23 13.87 37.03
C TRP A 360 2.48 14.53 35.87
N HIS A 361 1.98 15.75 36.09
CA HIS A 361 1.30 16.57 35.09
C HIS A 361 2.25 17.28 34.10
N LEU A 362 3.55 17.11 34.22
CA LEU A 362 4.52 17.52 33.18
C LEU A 362 4.35 16.61 31.96
N ASN A 363 3.39 16.95 31.10
CA ASN A 363 2.97 16.12 29.99
C ASN A 363 3.96 16.13 28.81
N ARG A 364 3.84 15.10 27.97
CA ARG A 364 4.51 15.01 26.66
C ARG A 364 3.84 15.94 25.65
N GLY A 365 4.63 16.44 24.69
CA GLY A 365 4.20 17.45 23.72
C GLY A 365 3.06 16.99 22.79
N GLY A 366 3.02 15.70 22.47
CA GLY A 366 1.96 15.11 21.62
C GLY A 366 0.57 15.06 22.29
N HIS A 367 0.44 15.51 23.55
CA HIS A 367 -0.84 15.74 24.24
C HIS A 367 -1.17 17.23 24.42
N ASP A 368 -0.35 18.12 23.92
CA ASP A 368 -0.48 19.58 24.06
C ASP A 368 -0.91 20.19 22.72
N SER A 369 -2.16 20.62 22.62
CA SER A 369 -2.73 21.16 21.37
C SER A 369 -1.98 22.40 20.87
N HIS A 370 -1.43 23.24 21.75
CA HIS A 370 -0.66 24.42 21.35
C HIS A 370 0.64 24.02 20.66
N LYS A 371 1.35 23.00 21.20
CA LYS A 371 2.59 22.48 20.63
C LYS A 371 2.36 21.76 19.30
N ILE A 372 1.26 20.98 19.22
CA ILE A 372 0.85 20.27 18.02
C ILE A 372 0.48 21.29 16.91
N TYR A 373 -0.35 22.28 17.25
CA TYR A 373 -0.74 23.31 16.30
C TYR A 373 0.47 24.05 15.71
N ALA A 374 1.40 24.47 16.57
CA ALA A 374 2.63 25.14 16.14
C ALA A 374 3.45 24.26 15.18
N ALA A 375 3.54 22.95 15.47
CA ALA A 375 4.24 21.98 14.62
C ALA A 375 3.56 21.78 13.26
N TYR A 376 2.23 21.63 13.23
CA TYR A 376 1.48 21.45 11.99
C TYR A 376 1.50 22.73 11.14
N ALA A 377 1.38 23.89 11.75
CA ALA A 377 1.51 25.17 11.06
C ALA A 377 2.90 25.32 10.41
N ALA A 378 3.97 24.96 11.13
CA ALA A 378 5.32 24.98 10.57
C ALA A 378 5.50 23.95 9.45
N ALA A 379 4.97 22.73 9.61
CA ALA A 379 5.05 21.67 8.61
C ALA A 379 4.30 22.03 7.31
N THR A 380 3.12 22.63 7.43
CA THR A 380 2.30 23.02 6.26
C THR A 380 2.82 24.25 5.52
N ALA A 381 3.49 25.17 6.23
CA ALA A 381 4.12 26.35 5.65
C ALA A 381 5.49 26.07 5.02
N HIS A 382 6.10 24.94 5.35
CA HIS A 382 7.41 24.56 4.83
C HIS A 382 7.33 24.20 3.35
N THR A 383 8.30 24.67 2.56
CA THR A 383 8.35 24.43 1.12
C THR A 383 9.67 23.76 0.71
N GLY A 384 9.64 23.03 -0.40
CA GLY A 384 10.79 22.38 -0.99
C GLY A 384 11.25 21.09 -0.34
N GLN A 385 10.67 20.69 0.80
CA GLN A 385 10.97 19.42 1.49
C GLN A 385 9.71 18.84 2.09
N PRO A 386 9.55 17.51 2.15
CA PRO A 386 8.54 16.87 2.97
C PRO A 386 8.79 17.14 4.46
N SER A 387 7.76 17.14 5.27
CA SER A 387 7.86 17.38 6.72
C SER A 387 7.49 16.15 7.52
N VAL A 388 8.21 15.90 8.62
CA VAL A 388 7.85 14.90 9.63
C VAL A 388 7.72 15.54 10.99
N VAL A 389 6.60 15.26 11.67
CA VAL A 389 6.35 15.64 13.05
C VAL A 389 6.54 14.41 13.94
N LEU A 390 7.60 14.40 14.76
CA LEU A 390 7.88 13.36 15.74
C LEU A 390 7.23 13.74 17.05
N ALA A 391 6.02 13.23 17.30
CA ALA A 391 5.20 13.63 18.44
C ALA A 391 5.28 12.61 19.58
N LYS A 392 5.94 12.98 20.69
CA LYS A 392 6.02 12.14 21.88
C LYS A 392 4.70 12.08 22.60
N THR A 393 4.14 10.89 22.73
CA THR A 393 2.85 10.62 23.38
C THR A 393 2.98 9.54 24.45
N VAL A 394 1.87 9.17 25.07
CA VAL A 394 1.76 8.08 26.04
C VAL A 394 0.74 7.07 25.53
N LYS A 395 1.14 5.81 25.37
CA LYS A 395 0.21 4.74 25.00
C LYS A 395 -0.86 4.56 26.08
N GLY A 396 -2.13 4.47 25.70
CA GLY A 396 -3.23 4.38 26.67
C GLY A 396 -3.44 5.64 27.51
N TYR A 397 -3.08 6.82 27.00
CA TYR A 397 -3.24 8.09 27.70
C TYR A 397 -4.66 8.30 28.25
N GLY A 398 -4.78 8.48 29.54
CA GLY A 398 -6.04 8.63 30.23
C GLY A 398 -6.61 7.35 30.83
N MET A 399 -6.07 6.18 30.52
CA MET A 399 -6.54 4.89 31.04
C MET A 399 -6.12 4.62 32.50
N GLY A 400 -5.34 5.53 33.10
CA GLY A 400 -4.92 5.43 34.47
C GLY A 400 -4.12 4.16 34.78
N GLU A 401 -4.29 3.64 36.00
CA GLU A 401 -3.58 2.44 36.46
C GLU A 401 -3.86 1.18 35.64
N SER A 402 -4.98 1.15 34.93
CA SER A 402 -5.37 -0.01 34.12
C SER A 402 -4.59 -0.15 32.80
N GLY A 403 -3.90 0.89 32.32
CA GLY A 403 -3.23 0.79 31.02
C GLY A 403 -2.31 1.94 30.62
N GLU A 404 -2.27 3.07 31.32
CA GLU A 404 -1.47 4.22 30.89
C GLU A 404 0.03 3.92 30.99
N ALA A 405 0.72 3.93 29.87
CA ALA A 405 2.14 3.60 29.73
C ALA A 405 2.54 2.14 30.09
N LEU A 406 1.60 1.25 30.30
CA LEU A 406 1.88 -0.16 30.60
C LEU A 406 2.00 -0.99 29.31
N ASN A 407 2.86 -2.03 29.34
CA ASN A 407 3.02 -2.91 28.16
C ASN A 407 1.74 -3.69 27.82
N ILE A 408 0.91 -4.00 28.82
CA ILE A 408 -0.38 -4.70 28.66
C ILE A 408 -1.47 -3.84 28.01
N SER A 409 -1.26 -2.52 27.86
CA SER A 409 -2.27 -1.57 27.40
C SER A 409 -2.88 -1.90 26.04
N HIS A 410 -2.14 -2.58 25.17
CA HIS A 410 -2.63 -2.98 23.84
C HIS A 410 -3.70 -4.08 23.90
N GLN A 411 -3.58 -4.99 24.87
CA GLN A 411 -4.51 -6.12 25.04
C GLN A 411 -5.63 -5.82 26.03
N GLN A 412 -5.67 -4.62 26.60
CA GLN A 412 -6.67 -4.24 27.59
C GLN A 412 -8.06 -4.08 26.93
N LYS A 413 -8.78 -5.18 26.85
CA LYS A 413 -10.15 -5.25 26.32
C LYS A 413 -11.22 -5.01 27.40
N LYS A 414 -10.82 -4.97 28.69
CA LYS A 414 -11.69 -4.80 29.83
C LYS A 414 -11.08 -3.77 30.78
N MET A 415 -11.85 -2.81 31.19
CA MET A 415 -11.54 -1.88 32.28
C MET A 415 -12.50 -2.17 33.43
N ASP A 416 -12.00 -2.13 34.66
CA ASP A 416 -12.86 -2.19 35.83
C ASP A 416 -13.62 -0.86 36.02
N GLU A 417 -14.59 -0.90 36.88
CA GLU A 417 -15.48 0.24 37.12
C GLU A 417 -14.74 1.47 37.67
N GLU A 418 -13.70 1.24 38.49
CA GLU A 418 -12.87 2.30 39.05
C GLU A 418 -12.03 3.02 38.00
N SER A 419 -11.44 2.26 37.05
CA SER A 419 -10.69 2.81 35.93
C SER A 419 -11.60 3.61 34.97
N ILE A 420 -12.83 3.14 34.74
CA ILE A 420 -13.81 3.86 33.91
C ILE A 420 -14.23 5.16 34.60
N ARG A 421 -14.44 5.12 35.92
CA ARG A 421 -14.76 6.30 36.73
C ARG A 421 -13.61 7.32 36.69
N SER A 422 -12.39 6.86 36.89
CA SER A 422 -11.19 7.71 36.83
C SER A 422 -11.05 8.37 35.46
N PHE A 423 -11.31 7.62 34.39
CA PHE A 423 -11.29 8.16 33.00
C PHE A 423 -12.35 9.25 32.82
N ARG A 424 -13.61 8.96 33.20
CA ARG A 424 -14.72 9.92 33.15
C ARG A 424 -14.39 11.23 33.90
N ASP A 425 -13.91 11.11 35.11
CA ASP A 425 -13.63 12.27 36.00
C ASP A 425 -12.44 13.08 35.46
N ARG A 426 -11.38 12.42 34.99
CA ARG A 426 -10.21 13.07 34.40
C ARG A 426 -10.57 13.92 33.21
N PHE A 427 -11.44 13.41 32.33
CA PHE A 427 -11.89 14.10 31.13
C PHE A 427 -13.17 14.91 31.33
N LYS A 428 -13.73 14.96 32.54
CA LYS A 428 -14.94 15.71 32.91
C LYS A 428 -16.13 15.37 32.02
N ILE A 429 -16.35 14.07 31.81
CA ILE A 429 -17.47 13.59 30.99
C ILE A 429 -18.76 13.70 31.79
N PRO A 430 -19.83 14.31 31.24
CA PRO A 430 -21.09 14.54 31.96
C PRO A 430 -21.99 13.29 31.95
N VAL A 431 -21.47 12.17 32.46
CA VAL A 431 -22.18 10.91 32.66
C VAL A 431 -22.21 10.62 34.18
N SER A 432 -23.40 10.37 34.74
CA SER A 432 -23.59 10.08 36.15
C SER A 432 -23.06 8.71 36.56
N ASP A 433 -22.83 8.50 37.85
CA ASP A 433 -22.41 7.20 38.39
C ASP A 433 -23.42 6.09 38.11
N SER A 434 -24.72 6.41 38.08
CA SER A 434 -25.79 5.45 37.78
C SER A 434 -25.84 5.04 36.30
N GLU A 435 -25.42 5.91 35.39
CA GLU A 435 -25.41 5.64 33.96
C GLU A 435 -24.10 4.96 33.49
N MET A 436 -23.04 5.10 34.28
CA MET A 436 -21.69 4.67 33.92
C MET A 436 -21.61 3.16 33.60
N ALA A 437 -22.40 2.34 34.30
CA ALA A 437 -22.44 0.89 34.09
C ALA A 437 -22.89 0.50 32.65
N GLU A 438 -23.74 1.32 32.04
CA GLU A 438 -24.25 1.14 30.68
C GLU A 438 -23.29 1.68 29.61
N LEU A 439 -22.27 2.46 30.02
CA LEU A 439 -21.33 3.10 29.09
C LEU A 439 -22.04 3.88 27.97
N PRO A 440 -22.93 4.84 28.29
CA PRO A 440 -23.68 5.52 27.27
C PRO A 440 -22.76 6.32 26.34
N TYR A 441 -23.10 6.40 25.07
CA TYR A 441 -22.53 7.42 24.20
C TYR A 441 -23.06 8.78 24.63
N PHE A 442 -22.20 9.77 24.59
CA PHE A 442 -22.58 11.13 24.95
C PHE A 442 -22.47 12.07 23.76
N HIS A 443 -23.60 12.67 23.38
CA HIS A 443 -23.71 13.75 22.42
C HIS A 443 -24.30 14.96 23.11
N PRO A 444 -23.64 16.12 23.10
CA PRO A 444 -24.05 17.29 23.89
C PRO A 444 -25.29 18.02 23.35
N GLY A 445 -25.83 17.56 22.20
CA GLY A 445 -26.92 18.18 21.46
C GLY A 445 -26.43 19.14 20.37
N GLU A 446 -27.21 19.25 19.30
CA GLU A 446 -26.88 20.05 18.11
C GLU A 446 -26.63 21.53 18.41
N ASP A 447 -27.35 22.09 19.42
CA ASP A 447 -27.22 23.49 19.82
C ASP A 447 -26.05 23.77 20.76
N SER A 448 -25.29 22.76 21.18
CA SER A 448 -24.14 22.90 22.08
C SER A 448 -23.01 23.73 21.43
N PRO A 449 -22.21 24.45 22.24
CA PRO A 449 -21.04 25.15 21.73
C PRO A 449 -20.05 24.21 21.03
N GLU A 450 -19.91 22.96 21.47
CA GLU A 450 -19.02 21.94 20.94
C GLU A 450 -19.40 21.55 19.51
N ILE A 451 -20.69 21.25 19.27
CA ILE A 451 -21.15 20.80 17.97
C ILE A 451 -21.15 21.98 16.98
N LYS A 452 -21.64 23.15 17.37
CA LYS A 452 -21.57 24.35 16.53
C LYS A 452 -20.14 24.69 16.13
N TYR A 453 -19.21 24.64 17.07
CA TYR A 453 -17.79 24.85 16.78
C TYR A 453 -17.23 23.84 15.79
N MET A 454 -17.52 22.55 15.97
CA MET A 454 -17.08 21.49 15.04
C MET A 454 -17.63 21.72 13.63
N GLN A 455 -18.92 22.04 13.50
CA GLN A 455 -19.58 22.32 12.22
C GLN A 455 -18.94 23.52 11.53
N GLU A 456 -18.79 24.66 12.25
CA GLU A 456 -18.14 25.87 11.72
C GLU A 456 -16.69 25.59 11.24
N ARG A 457 -15.91 24.81 12.02
CA ARG A 457 -14.55 24.46 11.63
C ARG A 457 -14.52 23.56 10.40
N ARG A 458 -15.42 22.56 10.32
CA ARG A 458 -15.48 21.66 9.17
C ARG A 458 -16.01 22.35 7.92
N GLU A 459 -16.98 23.25 8.06
CA GLU A 459 -17.47 24.09 6.96
C GLU A 459 -16.33 24.99 6.41
N ALA A 460 -15.62 25.69 7.30
CA ALA A 460 -14.48 26.54 6.92
C ALA A 460 -13.34 25.77 6.25
N LEU A 461 -13.18 24.48 6.54
CA LEU A 461 -12.19 23.60 5.93
C LEU A 461 -12.75 22.81 4.72
N GLY A 462 -13.96 23.05 4.27
CA GLY A 462 -14.53 22.44 3.06
C GLY A 462 -15.11 21.04 3.27
N GLY A 463 -15.71 20.77 4.42
CA GLY A 463 -16.46 19.55 4.69
C GLY A 463 -15.75 18.51 5.56
N TYR A 464 -16.37 17.36 5.70
CA TYR A 464 -15.96 16.32 6.63
C TYR A 464 -14.92 15.36 6.04
N LEU A 465 -14.13 14.74 6.92
CA LEU A 465 -13.20 13.66 6.63
C LEU A 465 -13.27 12.60 7.75
N PRO A 466 -13.03 11.30 7.44
CA PRO A 466 -12.89 10.73 6.11
C PRO A 466 -14.19 10.81 5.32
N GLN A 467 -14.08 10.98 4.02
CA GLN A 467 -15.21 10.90 3.10
C GLN A 467 -14.67 10.43 1.74
N ARG A 468 -15.19 9.33 1.23
CA ARG A 468 -14.85 8.83 -0.10
C ARG A 468 -15.98 9.20 -1.08
N ARG A 469 -15.61 9.74 -2.22
CA ARG A 469 -16.52 10.01 -3.33
C ARG A 469 -16.11 9.10 -4.48
N ALA A 470 -16.97 8.13 -4.81
CA ALA A 470 -16.70 7.14 -5.86
C ALA A 470 -17.14 7.61 -7.25
N GLU A 471 -17.98 8.64 -7.31
CA GLU A 471 -18.50 9.18 -8.56
C GLU A 471 -17.43 9.91 -9.35
N SER A 472 -17.24 9.52 -10.59
CA SER A 472 -16.34 10.17 -11.53
C SER A 472 -16.94 10.12 -12.94
N GLU A 473 -16.36 10.88 -13.84
CA GLU A 473 -16.76 10.85 -15.25
C GLU A 473 -16.47 9.47 -15.86
N SER A 474 -17.46 8.89 -16.55
CA SER A 474 -17.26 7.68 -17.36
C SER A 474 -16.46 8.03 -18.60
N LEU A 475 -15.42 7.28 -18.91
CA LEU A 475 -14.61 7.50 -20.09
C LEU A 475 -15.21 6.76 -21.30
N THR A 476 -15.21 7.42 -22.43
CA THR A 476 -15.48 6.75 -23.71
C THR A 476 -14.20 6.02 -24.12
N VAL A 477 -14.22 4.71 -24.03
CA VAL A 477 -13.07 3.86 -24.38
C VAL A 477 -13.13 3.41 -25.85
N PRO A 478 -11.98 3.07 -26.48
CA PRO A 478 -11.98 2.56 -27.85
C PRO A 478 -12.72 1.23 -27.96
N GLU A 479 -13.46 1.06 -29.05
CA GLU A 479 -14.09 -0.21 -29.40
C GLU A 479 -13.02 -1.20 -29.91
N LEU A 480 -13.40 -2.49 -30.02
CA LEU A 480 -12.45 -3.56 -30.39
C LEU A 480 -11.83 -3.34 -31.79
N GLU A 481 -12.57 -2.70 -32.72
CA GLU A 481 -12.10 -2.36 -34.04
C GLU A 481 -10.88 -1.44 -34.06
N ALA A 482 -10.67 -0.64 -33.01
CA ALA A 482 -9.45 0.17 -32.89
C ALA A 482 -8.19 -0.69 -32.83
N PHE A 483 -8.33 -1.93 -32.40
CA PHE A 483 -7.24 -2.93 -32.31
C PHE A 483 -7.18 -3.86 -33.51
N GLU A 484 -7.84 -3.54 -34.63
CA GLU A 484 -7.95 -4.39 -35.83
C GLU A 484 -6.63 -5.02 -36.28
N THR A 485 -5.52 -4.29 -36.18
CA THR A 485 -4.18 -4.79 -36.51
C THR A 485 -3.69 -5.93 -35.64
N LEU A 486 -4.23 -6.08 -34.42
CA LEU A 486 -3.93 -7.15 -33.49
C LEU A 486 -4.91 -8.32 -33.59
N LEU A 487 -6.05 -8.11 -34.25
CA LEU A 487 -7.07 -9.14 -34.50
C LEU A 487 -6.76 -10.00 -35.74
N LYS A 488 -5.90 -9.50 -36.64
CA LYS A 488 -5.48 -10.18 -37.84
C LYS A 488 -4.30 -11.09 -37.61
N ASP A 489 -4.08 -12.03 -38.50
CA ASP A 489 -2.88 -12.85 -38.52
C ASP A 489 -1.61 -12.02 -38.79
N THR A 490 -0.48 -12.51 -38.30
CA THR A 490 0.82 -11.84 -38.48
C THR A 490 1.55 -12.27 -39.73
N GLY A 491 0.95 -13.16 -40.53
CA GLY A 491 1.62 -13.81 -41.67
C GLY A 491 2.86 -14.55 -41.20
N GLU A 492 3.99 -14.31 -41.89
CA GLU A 492 5.29 -14.90 -41.50
C GLU A 492 6.01 -14.13 -40.38
N ARG A 493 5.44 -13.02 -39.93
CA ARG A 493 6.09 -12.19 -38.91
C ARG A 493 5.89 -12.77 -37.52
N GLU A 494 6.99 -13.13 -36.88
CA GLU A 494 7.00 -13.55 -35.51
C GLU A 494 7.03 -12.35 -34.56
N ILE A 495 6.18 -12.34 -33.55
CA ILE A 495 6.14 -11.35 -32.45
C ILE A 495 5.87 -12.03 -31.12
N SER A 496 6.24 -11.38 -30.03
CA SER A 496 5.88 -11.81 -28.68
C SER A 496 4.61 -11.12 -28.19
N THR A 497 3.97 -11.68 -27.17
CA THR A 497 2.83 -11.01 -26.52
C THR A 497 3.28 -9.75 -25.76
N THR A 498 4.53 -9.66 -25.28
CA THR A 498 5.12 -8.41 -24.77
C THR A 498 5.10 -7.33 -25.85
N MET A 499 5.54 -7.63 -27.09
CA MET A 499 5.48 -6.65 -28.18
C MET A 499 4.05 -6.36 -28.64
N THR A 500 3.14 -7.31 -28.50
CA THR A 500 1.71 -7.07 -28.73
C THR A 500 1.15 -6.06 -27.72
N TYR A 501 1.51 -6.20 -26.42
CA TYR A 501 1.16 -5.23 -25.38
C TYR A 501 1.68 -3.83 -25.72
N VAL A 502 2.94 -3.69 -26.09
CA VAL A 502 3.53 -2.39 -26.46
C VAL A 502 2.77 -1.76 -27.65
N ARG A 503 2.36 -2.56 -28.63
CA ARG A 503 1.53 -2.08 -29.76
C ARG A 503 0.13 -1.68 -29.30
N ALA A 504 -0.51 -2.48 -28.47
CA ALA A 504 -1.83 -2.15 -27.90
C ALA A 504 -1.76 -0.83 -27.11
N LEU A 505 -0.72 -0.66 -26.29
CA LEU A 505 -0.50 0.58 -25.54
C LEU A 505 -0.29 1.77 -26.49
N ALA A 506 0.46 1.59 -27.59
CA ALA A 506 0.64 2.62 -28.59
C ALA A 506 -0.66 2.97 -29.36
N ILE A 507 -1.58 2.03 -29.54
CA ILE A 507 -2.92 2.29 -30.10
C ILE A 507 -3.73 3.14 -29.12
N MET A 508 -3.79 2.74 -27.86
CA MET A 508 -4.52 3.45 -26.80
C MET A 508 -4.00 4.87 -26.59
N LEU A 509 -2.67 5.08 -26.67
CA LEU A 509 -2.02 6.40 -26.56
C LEU A 509 -2.31 7.35 -27.74
N ARG A 510 -2.92 6.87 -28.81
CA ARG A 510 -3.40 7.68 -29.94
C ARG A 510 -4.89 7.99 -29.86
N ASP A 511 -5.60 7.34 -28.95
CA ASP A 511 -7.03 7.59 -28.78
C ASP A 511 -7.23 8.95 -28.08
N LYS A 512 -8.09 9.79 -28.67
CA LYS A 512 -8.29 11.18 -28.23
C LYS A 512 -8.98 11.30 -26.87
N ASN A 513 -9.76 10.30 -26.50
CA ASN A 513 -10.55 10.31 -25.27
C ASN A 513 -9.71 9.85 -24.07
N ILE A 514 -8.90 8.80 -24.26
CA ILE A 514 -8.20 8.14 -23.13
C ILE A 514 -6.70 8.42 -23.05
N ALA A 515 -6.05 8.88 -24.13
CA ALA A 515 -4.58 9.02 -24.18
C ALA A 515 -3.98 9.81 -23.02
N LYS A 516 -4.60 10.91 -22.61
CA LYS A 516 -4.12 11.76 -21.51
C LYS A 516 -4.24 11.07 -20.14
N HIS A 517 -5.17 10.12 -20.01
CA HIS A 517 -5.45 9.38 -18.78
C HIS A 517 -4.51 8.17 -18.57
N ILE A 518 -3.86 7.70 -19.63
CA ILE A 518 -2.97 6.55 -19.56
C ILE A 518 -1.69 6.90 -18.79
N VAL A 519 -1.32 6.04 -17.86
CA VAL A 519 -0.12 6.18 -17.03
C VAL A 519 0.72 4.91 -17.14
N PRO A 520 1.71 4.87 -18.05
CA PRO A 520 2.67 3.78 -18.08
C PRO A 520 3.60 3.87 -16.85
N ILE A 521 3.76 2.77 -16.13
CA ILE A 521 4.57 2.67 -14.93
C ILE A 521 5.58 1.55 -15.11
N VAL A 522 6.84 1.81 -14.82
CA VAL A 522 7.94 0.85 -14.96
C VAL A 522 8.86 0.89 -13.76
N ALA A 523 9.44 -0.26 -13.41
CA ALA A 523 10.44 -0.42 -12.36
C ALA A 523 11.81 -0.70 -12.99
N ASP A 524 12.35 0.29 -13.74
CA ASP A 524 13.65 0.27 -14.45
C ASP A 524 13.80 -0.77 -15.58
N GLU A 525 12.71 -1.34 -16.09
CA GLU A 525 12.76 -2.43 -17.07
C GLU A 525 12.10 -2.08 -18.42
N ALA A 526 11.94 -0.80 -18.72
CA ALA A 526 11.28 -0.37 -19.95
C ALA A 526 11.95 -0.91 -21.22
N ARG A 527 13.30 -1.00 -21.24
CA ARG A 527 14.05 -1.54 -22.40
C ARG A 527 13.87 -3.05 -22.55
N THR A 528 13.83 -3.78 -21.46
CA THR A 528 13.54 -5.23 -21.43
C THR A 528 12.18 -5.55 -22.05
N PHE A 529 11.21 -4.67 -21.82
CA PHE A 529 9.84 -4.82 -22.35
C PHE A 529 9.61 -4.14 -23.71
N GLY A 530 10.67 -3.56 -24.32
CA GLY A 530 10.56 -2.91 -25.66
C GLY A 530 9.80 -1.58 -25.63
N MET A 531 9.75 -0.91 -24.46
CA MET A 531 9.05 0.37 -24.28
C MET A 531 9.95 1.59 -24.49
N GLU A 532 11.26 1.41 -24.74
CA GLU A 532 12.23 2.52 -24.90
C GLU A 532 11.85 3.52 -26.00
N GLY A 533 11.15 3.06 -27.04
CA GLY A 533 10.63 3.94 -28.10
C GLY A 533 9.64 5.00 -27.59
N MET A 534 9.01 4.76 -26.44
CA MET A 534 8.06 5.68 -25.82
C MET A 534 8.74 6.80 -25.04
N PHE A 535 10.01 6.68 -24.66
CA PHE A 535 10.72 7.71 -23.87
C PHE A 535 10.71 9.08 -24.57
N ARG A 536 10.96 9.09 -25.88
CA ARG A 536 10.96 10.33 -26.66
C ARG A 536 9.56 10.89 -26.89
N GLN A 537 8.57 10.01 -27.07
CA GLN A 537 7.21 10.41 -27.39
C GLN A 537 6.45 10.93 -26.19
N LEU A 538 6.56 10.24 -25.05
CA LEU A 538 5.78 10.47 -23.85
C LEU A 538 6.56 11.26 -22.79
N GLY A 539 7.89 11.15 -22.78
CA GLY A 539 8.76 11.64 -21.71
C GLY A 539 8.61 10.83 -20.42
N ILE A 540 9.70 10.75 -19.68
CA ILE A 540 9.72 10.21 -18.33
C ILE A 540 9.46 11.38 -17.37
N TYR A 541 8.52 11.19 -16.45
CA TYR A 541 8.19 12.24 -15.49
C TYR A 541 9.35 12.51 -14.52
N SER A 542 9.76 13.77 -14.43
CA SER A 542 10.68 14.27 -13.43
C SER A 542 10.19 15.64 -12.96
N SER A 543 9.98 15.81 -11.66
CA SER A 543 9.50 17.09 -11.09
C SER A 543 10.46 18.27 -11.36
N LYS A 544 11.72 17.97 -11.64
CA LYS A 544 12.80 18.96 -11.93
C LYS A 544 13.15 19.06 -13.42
N GLY A 545 12.53 18.25 -14.26
CA GLY A 545 12.94 18.09 -15.66
C GLY A 545 14.30 17.40 -15.79
N GLN A 546 14.98 17.60 -16.92
CA GLN A 546 16.28 17.00 -17.23
C GLN A 546 17.41 18.00 -17.05
N LEU A 547 18.16 17.90 -15.96
CA LEU A 547 19.24 18.83 -15.61
C LEU A 547 20.60 18.45 -16.22
N TYR A 548 20.66 17.42 -17.05
CA TYR A 548 21.86 16.91 -17.72
C TYR A 548 21.55 16.58 -19.19
N THR A 549 22.60 16.49 -19.99
CA THR A 549 22.49 15.97 -21.36
C THR A 549 22.63 14.44 -21.30
N PRO A 550 21.64 13.66 -21.77
CA PRO A 550 21.76 12.21 -21.82
C PRO A 550 22.97 11.78 -22.65
N VAL A 551 23.71 10.77 -22.17
CA VAL A 551 24.90 10.26 -22.86
C VAL A 551 24.59 9.68 -24.24
N ASP A 552 23.35 9.22 -24.42
CA ASP A 552 22.82 8.67 -25.65
C ASP A 552 21.90 9.64 -26.42
N SER A 553 22.02 10.94 -26.18
CA SER A 553 21.15 11.99 -26.76
C SER A 553 21.17 12.06 -28.28
N ASP A 554 22.20 11.49 -28.93
CA ASP A 554 22.32 11.31 -30.37
C ASP A 554 21.52 10.12 -30.93
N GLN A 555 21.05 9.23 -30.07
CA GLN A 555 20.24 8.07 -30.44
C GLN A 555 18.75 8.43 -30.52
N LEU A 556 17.99 7.65 -31.31
CA LEU A 556 16.55 7.87 -31.49
C LEU A 556 15.73 7.56 -30.21
N MET A 557 16.23 6.69 -29.34
CA MET A 557 15.52 6.16 -28.16
C MET A 557 16.29 6.47 -26.86
N PHE A 558 16.74 7.74 -26.74
CA PHE A 558 17.45 8.18 -25.54
C PHE A 558 16.51 8.37 -24.35
N TYR A 559 17.09 8.29 -23.14
CA TYR A 559 16.39 8.50 -21.87
C TYR A 559 16.04 9.98 -21.71
N LYS A 560 14.75 10.33 -21.82
CA LYS A 560 14.26 11.72 -21.83
C LYS A 560 13.35 11.97 -20.64
N GLU A 561 13.80 12.86 -19.75
CA GLU A 561 13.02 13.33 -18.60
C GLU A 561 12.37 14.67 -18.86
N GLU A 562 11.12 14.83 -18.43
CA GLU A 562 10.35 16.06 -18.59
C GLU A 562 9.43 16.28 -17.40
N THR A 563 9.19 17.56 -17.02
CA THR A 563 8.20 17.90 -15.98
C THR A 563 6.77 17.49 -16.34
N ARG A 564 6.48 17.37 -17.61
CA ARG A 564 5.21 16.91 -18.17
C ARG A 564 5.26 15.47 -18.69
N GLY A 565 6.32 14.75 -18.40
CA GLY A 565 6.47 13.36 -18.80
C GLY A 565 5.31 12.49 -18.36
N GLN A 566 4.94 11.54 -19.19
CA GLN A 566 3.78 10.68 -18.95
C GLN A 566 4.15 9.36 -18.28
N ILE A 567 5.37 8.87 -18.50
CA ILE A 567 5.87 7.61 -17.94
C ILE A 567 6.34 7.85 -16.50
N LEU A 568 5.85 7.07 -15.56
CA LEU A 568 6.38 6.98 -14.21
C LEU A 568 7.46 5.88 -14.17
N GLN A 569 8.72 6.29 -14.12
CA GLN A 569 9.87 5.43 -13.95
C GLN A 569 10.29 5.48 -12.47
N GLU A 570 10.11 4.38 -11.75
CA GLU A 570 10.22 4.38 -10.29
C GLU A 570 11.58 3.87 -9.79
N GLY A 571 12.43 3.40 -10.70
CA GLY A 571 13.68 2.72 -10.33
C GLY A 571 13.42 1.25 -9.94
N ILE A 572 14.44 0.57 -9.43
CA ILE A 572 14.36 -0.87 -9.07
C ILE A 572 13.56 -1.01 -7.76
N THR A 573 12.25 -0.81 -7.84
CA THR A 573 11.33 -0.91 -6.71
C THR A 573 9.91 -1.28 -7.17
N GLU A 574 9.55 -2.51 -7.04
CA GLU A 574 8.19 -2.98 -7.36
C GLU A 574 7.17 -2.42 -6.37
N ALA A 575 7.52 -2.31 -5.09
CA ALA A 575 6.65 -1.74 -4.07
C ALA A 575 6.36 -0.25 -4.32
N GLY A 576 7.37 0.53 -4.74
CA GLY A 576 7.19 1.92 -5.15
C GLY A 576 6.35 2.07 -6.41
N ALA A 577 6.64 1.27 -7.43
CA ALA A 577 5.88 1.27 -8.67
C ALA A 577 4.41 0.88 -8.45
N MET A 578 4.15 -0.14 -7.60
CA MET A 578 2.79 -0.52 -7.21
C MET A 578 2.08 0.57 -6.42
N SER A 579 2.78 1.31 -5.56
CA SER A 579 2.23 2.45 -4.83
C SER A 579 1.85 3.61 -5.77
N SER A 580 2.67 3.89 -6.80
CA SER A 580 2.32 4.82 -7.89
C SER A 580 1.10 4.33 -8.70
N TRP A 581 1.06 3.02 -8.97
CA TRP A 581 -0.08 2.42 -9.65
C TRP A 581 -1.36 2.56 -8.83
N ILE A 582 -1.32 2.31 -7.51
CA ILE A 582 -2.46 2.50 -6.61
C ILE A 582 -2.92 3.96 -6.62
N ALA A 583 -2.01 4.92 -6.55
CA ALA A 583 -2.34 6.34 -6.58
C ALA A 583 -3.07 6.74 -7.87
N ALA A 584 -2.64 6.21 -9.01
CA ALA A 584 -3.29 6.41 -10.29
C ALA A 584 -4.62 5.63 -10.39
N ALA A 585 -4.64 4.37 -9.96
CA ALA A 585 -5.80 3.47 -10.05
C ALA A 585 -7.00 3.91 -9.16
N THR A 586 -6.72 4.68 -8.12
CA THR A 586 -7.72 5.26 -7.20
C THR A 586 -8.00 6.74 -7.44
N SER A 587 -7.40 7.32 -8.49
CA SER A 587 -7.51 8.75 -8.80
C SER A 587 -8.94 9.18 -9.12
N TYR A 588 -9.78 8.27 -9.63
CA TYR A 588 -11.19 8.54 -9.85
C TYR A 588 -11.92 8.94 -8.56
N ALA A 589 -11.60 8.29 -7.43
CA ALA A 589 -12.19 8.57 -6.13
C ALA A 589 -11.43 9.65 -5.35
N ASN A 590 -10.10 9.65 -5.42
CA ASN A 590 -9.26 10.58 -4.66
C ASN A 590 -9.14 11.97 -5.31
N ASN A 591 -9.27 12.06 -6.64
CA ASN A 591 -9.03 13.27 -7.40
C ASN A 591 -10.19 13.60 -8.37
N HIS A 592 -11.28 12.84 -8.36
CA HIS A 592 -12.41 12.93 -9.32
C HIS A 592 -11.95 12.90 -10.80
N THR A 593 -10.80 12.29 -11.04
CA THR A 593 -10.17 12.21 -12.36
C THR A 593 -9.73 10.78 -12.61
N PRO A 594 -10.44 10.01 -13.46
CA PRO A 594 -10.07 8.64 -13.75
C PRO A 594 -8.73 8.62 -14.50
N MET A 595 -7.80 7.77 -14.04
CA MET A 595 -6.53 7.50 -14.69
C MET A 595 -6.42 6.01 -14.99
N ILE A 596 -5.73 5.67 -16.06
CA ILE A 596 -5.60 4.30 -16.59
C ILE A 596 -4.15 3.85 -16.41
N PRO A 597 -3.75 3.34 -15.24
CA PRO A 597 -2.39 2.90 -15.03
C PRO A 597 -2.13 1.53 -15.63
N PHE A 598 -0.96 1.40 -16.25
CA PHE A 598 -0.37 0.17 -16.72
C PHE A 598 0.99 -0.01 -16.02
N PHE A 599 1.09 -0.92 -15.08
CA PHE A 599 2.36 -1.26 -14.46
C PHE A 599 2.87 -2.59 -15.02
N ILE A 600 3.98 -2.53 -15.77
CA ILE A 600 4.66 -3.72 -16.27
C ILE A 600 5.88 -4.04 -15.42
N PHE A 601 6.03 -5.31 -15.06
CA PHE A 601 7.09 -5.82 -14.20
C PHE A 601 7.41 -7.28 -14.55
N TYR A 602 8.55 -7.80 -14.11
CA TYR A 602 8.80 -9.24 -14.16
C TYR A 602 7.73 -9.98 -13.34
N SER A 603 6.97 -10.87 -13.98
CA SER A 603 5.84 -11.56 -13.32
C SER A 603 6.26 -12.31 -12.07
N MET A 604 7.47 -12.86 -12.03
CA MET A 604 8.04 -13.54 -10.85
C MET A 604 8.17 -12.59 -9.65
N PHE A 605 8.56 -11.34 -9.86
CA PHE A 605 8.72 -10.35 -8.78
C PHE A 605 7.43 -9.59 -8.44
N GLY A 606 6.34 -9.82 -9.15
CA GLY A 606 5.05 -9.20 -8.90
C GLY A 606 4.43 -9.61 -7.56
N PHE A 607 3.42 -10.44 -7.61
CA PHE A 607 2.61 -10.78 -6.43
C PHE A 607 3.38 -11.31 -5.23
N GLN A 608 4.52 -11.96 -5.40
CA GLN A 608 5.35 -12.38 -4.26
C GLN A 608 6.06 -11.23 -3.54
N ARG A 609 6.25 -10.07 -4.19
CA ARG A 609 6.81 -8.85 -3.56
C ARG A 609 5.77 -7.80 -3.23
N ILE A 610 4.73 -7.70 -4.04
CA ILE A 610 3.69 -6.66 -3.91
C ILE A 610 2.34 -7.23 -3.47
N GLY A 611 2.29 -8.47 -2.99
CA GLY A 611 1.01 -9.14 -2.67
C GLY A 611 0.16 -8.37 -1.67
N ASP A 612 0.77 -7.80 -0.64
CA ASP A 612 0.06 -6.99 0.35
C ASP A 612 -0.46 -5.66 -0.25
N LEU A 613 0.34 -4.99 -1.08
CA LEU A 613 -0.10 -3.81 -1.84
C LEU A 613 -1.20 -4.17 -2.86
N ALA A 614 -1.11 -5.34 -3.49
CA ALA A 614 -2.15 -5.82 -4.40
C ALA A 614 -3.48 -6.10 -3.67
N TRP A 615 -3.40 -6.65 -2.46
CA TRP A 615 -4.56 -6.81 -1.57
C TRP A 615 -5.15 -5.47 -1.16
N ALA A 616 -4.31 -4.52 -0.72
CA ALA A 616 -4.73 -3.16 -0.39
C ALA A 616 -5.37 -2.44 -1.59
N ALA A 617 -4.84 -2.65 -2.81
CA ALA A 617 -5.43 -2.12 -4.04
C ALA A 617 -6.86 -2.68 -4.27
N GLY A 618 -7.06 -3.96 -3.99
CA GLY A 618 -8.39 -4.58 -4.04
C GLY A 618 -9.36 -3.93 -3.05
N ASP A 619 -8.94 -3.76 -1.81
CA ASP A 619 -9.71 -3.06 -0.76
C ASP A 619 -10.04 -1.61 -1.16
N MET A 620 -9.09 -0.89 -1.78
CA MET A 620 -9.28 0.48 -2.27
C MET A 620 -10.19 0.59 -3.50
N ARG A 621 -10.66 -0.52 -4.05
CA ARG A 621 -11.44 -0.56 -5.29
C ARG A 621 -10.68 0.06 -6.46
N ALA A 622 -9.37 -0.25 -6.55
CA ALA A 622 -8.48 0.25 -7.58
C ALA A 622 -8.89 -0.26 -8.97
N ARG A 623 -8.68 0.56 -10.02
CA ARG A 623 -8.99 0.24 -11.42
C ARG A 623 -7.74 0.45 -12.27
N GLY A 624 -7.29 -0.57 -12.97
CA GLY A 624 -6.08 -0.50 -13.80
C GLY A 624 -5.53 -1.86 -14.20
N PHE A 625 -4.40 -1.85 -14.87
CA PHE A 625 -3.76 -3.03 -15.42
C PHE A 625 -2.39 -3.28 -14.78
N LEU A 626 -2.20 -4.50 -14.30
CA LEU A 626 -0.91 -5.05 -13.91
C LEU A 626 -0.47 -6.01 -15.02
N ILE A 627 0.72 -5.80 -15.57
CA ILE A 627 1.24 -6.60 -16.69
C ILE A 627 2.45 -7.39 -16.20
N GLY A 628 2.28 -8.71 -16.06
CA GLY A 628 3.36 -9.62 -15.72
C GLY A 628 4.20 -9.96 -16.94
N GLY A 629 5.32 -9.28 -17.14
CA GLY A 629 6.24 -9.51 -18.23
C GLY A 629 7.16 -10.70 -17.97
N THR A 630 7.82 -11.21 -19.04
CA THR A 630 8.73 -12.37 -19.00
C THR A 630 8.13 -13.60 -18.29
N SER A 631 6.82 -13.79 -18.45
CA SER A 631 6.06 -14.81 -17.74
C SER A 631 6.30 -16.22 -18.28
N GLY A 632 5.92 -17.21 -17.47
CA GLY A 632 6.01 -18.62 -17.78
C GLY A 632 7.34 -19.26 -17.39
N ARG A 633 7.28 -20.39 -16.68
CA ARG A 633 8.46 -21.05 -16.13
C ARG A 633 9.40 -21.63 -17.19
N THR A 634 8.86 -21.99 -18.34
CA THR A 634 9.66 -22.53 -19.45
C THR A 634 9.87 -21.54 -20.58
N THR A 635 9.22 -20.39 -20.54
CA THR A 635 9.23 -19.43 -21.63
C THR A 635 10.35 -18.40 -21.52
N LEU A 636 10.75 -18.05 -20.30
CA LEU A 636 11.94 -17.23 -20.06
C LEU A 636 13.18 -18.12 -20.05
N ASN A 637 13.91 -18.18 -21.17
CA ASN A 637 15.11 -19.01 -21.31
C ASN A 637 16.34 -18.35 -20.66
N GLY A 638 17.20 -19.18 -20.06
CA GLY A 638 18.54 -18.81 -19.61
C GLY A 638 18.66 -18.19 -18.23
N GLU A 639 17.65 -17.47 -17.73
CA GLU A 639 17.76 -16.72 -16.48
C GLU A 639 17.50 -17.54 -15.21
N GLY A 640 16.73 -18.61 -15.32
CA GLY A 640 16.63 -19.61 -14.26
C GLY A 640 15.69 -19.28 -13.12
N LEU A 641 15.92 -19.95 -12.00
CA LEU A 641 15.02 -20.15 -10.87
C LEU A 641 14.30 -18.90 -10.39
N GLN A 642 15.01 -17.80 -10.17
CA GLN A 642 14.44 -16.62 -9.53
C GLN A 642 13.69 -15.68 -10.49
N HIS A 643 13.74 -15.93 -11.82
CA HIS A 643 13.04 -15.14 -12.83
C HIS A 643 11.88 -15.90 -13.49
N GLU A 644 11.89 -17.21 -13.43
CA GLU A 644 10.93 -18.09 -14.10
C GLU A 644 9.64 -18.23 -13.25
N ASP A 645 8.63 -17.47 -13.60
CA ASP A 645 7.34 -17.47 -12.92
C ASP A 645 6.49 -18.72 -13.24
N GLY A 646 6.05 -19.40 -12.22
CA GLY A 646 5.03 -20.45 -12.32
C GLY A 646 3.88 -20.29 -11.34
N ASN A 647 3.81 -19.20 -10.57
CA ASN A 647 2.93 -19.07 -9.41
C ASN A 647 1.99 -17.88 -9.44
N SER A 648 2.28 -16.85 -10.24
CA SER A 648 1.62 -15.55 -10.14
C SER A 648 0.10 -15.60 -10.34
N HIS A 649 -0.40 -16.44 -11.25
CA HIS A 649 -1.85 -16.62 -11.45
C HIS A 649 -2.56 -17.26 -10.25
N VAL A 650 -1.89 -18.18 -9.54
CA VAL A 650 -2.44 -18.78 -8.31
C VAL A 650 -2.51 -17.73 -7.21
N ILE A 651 -1.44 -16.92 -7.06
CA ILE A 651 -1.40 -15.87 -6.03
C ILE A 651 -2.41 -14.76 -6.35
N SER A 652 -2.49 -14.30 -7.59
CA SER A 652 -3.44 -13.25 -8.00
C SER A 652 -4.90 -13.66 -7.81
N SER A 653 -5.21 -14.95 -7.96
CA SER A 653 -6.56 -15.49 -7.77
C SER A 653 -7.10 -15.33 -6.35
N MET A 654 -6.20 -15.14 -5.36
CA MET A 654 -6.56 -14.93 -3.95
C MET A 654 -7.15 -13.53 -3.70
N VAL A 655 -6.89 -12.55 -4.57
CA VAL A 655 -7.50 -11.21 -4.46
C VAL A 655 -8.88 -11.22 -5.13
N PRO A 656 -9.97 -10.96 -4.41
CA PRO A 656 -11.33 -11.21 -4.90
C PRO A 656 -11.72 -10.47 -6.18
N ASN A 657 -11.22 -9.24 -6.35
CA ASN A 657 -11.52 -8.37 -7.50
C ASN A 657 -10.34 -8.19 -8.47
N CYS A 658 -9.33 -9.05 -8.39
CA CYS A 658 -8.26 -9.14 -9.39
C CYS A 658 -8.66 -10.14 -10.48
N VAL A 659 -8.86 -9.71 -11.70
CA VAL A 659 -9.22 -10.53 -12.87
C VAL A 659 -7.94 -10.89 -13.61
N SER A 660 -7.60 -12.19 -13.75
CA SER A 660 -6.30 -12.59 -14.28
C SER A 660 -6.40 -13.41 -15.56
N TYR A 661 -5.51 -13.10 -16.55
CA TYR A 661 -5.45 -13.74 -17.86
C TYR A 661 -4.04 -14.10 -18.28
N ASP A 662 -3.92 -15.22 -19.00
CA ASP A 662 -2.68 -15.74 -19.64
C ASP A 662 -2.90 -15.92 -21.15
N PRO A 663 -2.90 -14.82 -21.94
CA PRO A 663 -3.16 -14.89 -23.37
C PRO A 663 -1.99 -15.50 -24.15
N THR A 664 -2.32 -16.26 -25.20
CA THR A 664 -1.37 -16.80 -26.17
C THR A 664 -1.20 -15.89 -27.38
N PHE A 665 -2.29 -15.37 -27.92
CA PHE A 665 -2.30 -14.66 -29.18
C PHE A 665 -2.62 -13.17 -29.07
N SER A 666 -2.20 -12.40 -30.07
CA SER A 666 -2.39 -10.94 -30.09
C SER A 666 -3.86 -10.53 -29.95
N TYR A 667 -4.77 -11.23 -30.61
CA TYR A 667 -6.19 -10.94 -30.55
C TYR A 667 -6.80 -11.23 -29.17
N GLU A 668 -6.31 -12.27 -28.46
CA GLU A 668 -6.75 -12.52 -27.08
C GLU A 668 -6.39 -11.36 -26.17
N LEU A 669 -5.14 -10.88 -26.26
CA LEU A 669 -4.69 -9.73 -25.48
C LEU A 669 -5.49 -8.46 -25.84
N ALA A 670 -5.78 -8.23 -27.11
CA ALA A 670 -6.58 -7.08 -27.56
C ALA A 670 -8.01 -7.10 -26.97
N VAL A 671 -8.68 -8.26 -27.01
CA VAL A 671 -10.02 -8.45 -26.45
C VAL A 671 -10.01 -8.24 -24.92
N ILE A 672 -9.03 -8.80 -24.22
CA ILE A 672 -8.89 -8.69 -22.76
C ILE A 672 -8.65 -7.23 -22.34
N LEU A 673 -7.76 -6.52 -23.05
CA LEU A 673 -7.48 -5.11 -22.76
C LEU A 673 -8.69 -4.22 -23.03
N GLN A 674 -9.39 -4.43 -24.13
CA GLN A 674 -10.60 -3.69 -24.46
C GLN A 674 -11.72 -3.96 -23.44
N ASP A 675 -11.92 -5.21 -23.03
CA ASP A 675 -12.90 -5.57 -22.00
C ASP A 675 -12.57 -4.91 -20.66
N GLY A 676 -11.30 -4.91 -20.26
CA GLY A 676 -10.84 -4.24 -19.05
C GLY A 676 -11.07 -2.73 -19.08
N LEU A 677 -10.79 -2.07 -20.21
CA LEU A 677 -11.10 -0.64 -20.38
C LEU A 677 -12.60 -0.37 -20.25
N ARG A 678 -13.43 -1.19 -20.90
CA ARG A 678 -14.89 -1.06 -20.85
C ARG A 678 -15.41 -1.22 -19.43
N ARG A 679 -15.06 -2.31 -18.75
CA ARG A 679 -15.54 -2.62 -17.40
C ARG A 679 -15.09 -1.58 -16.38
N MET A 680 -13.82 -1.24 -16.34
CA MET A 680 -13.26 -0.36 -15.30
C MET A 680 -13.56 1.13 -15.53
N TYR A 681 -13.60 1.60 -16.78
CA TYR A 681 -13.65 3.04 -17.06
C TYR A 681 -14.92 3.52 -17.74
N GLN A 682 -15.62 2.65 -18.46
CA GLN A 682 -16.94 2.97 -19.04
C GLN A 682 -18.07 2.52 -18.11
N GLU A 683 -18.03 1.28 -17.62
CA GLU A 683 -19.03 0.70 -16.72
C GLU A 683 -18.70 0.92 -15.23
N GLN A 684 -17.49 1.35 -14.94
CA GLN A 684 -17.00 1.71 -13.61
C GLN A 684 -17.06 0.57 -12.58
N GLU A 685 -16.80 -0.67 -13.02
CA GLU A 685 -16.68 -1.82 -12.13
C GLU A 685 -15.41 -1.72 -11.26
N ASP A 686 -15.53 -2.11 -10.00
CA ASP A 686 -14.44 -2.11 -9.02
C ASP A 686 -13.60 -3.39 -9.12
N VAL A 687 -12.94 -3.56 -10.26
CA VAL A 687 -12.01 -4.66 -10.57
C VAL A 687 -10.71 -4.09 -11.11
N TYR A 688 -9.64 -4.88 -11.06
CA TYR A 688 -8.41 -4.61 -11.78
C TYR A 688 -7.88 -5.86 -12.47
N TYR A 689 -7.11 -5.68 -13.53
CA TYR A 689 -6.66 -6.76 -14.39
C TYR A 689 -5.20 -7.11 -14.11
N TYR A 690 -4.91 -8.41 -14.03
CA TYR A 690 -3.57 -8.96 -14.11
C TYR A 690 -3.43 -9.79 -15.38
N ILE A 691 -2.52 -9.41 -16.27
CA ILE A 691 -2.34 -10.04 -17.57
C ILE A 691 -0.87 -10.42 -17.72
N THR A 692 -0.58 -11.69 -18.00
CA THR A 692 0.78 -12.12 -18.28
C THR A 692 1.13 -11.97 -19.74
N VAL A 693 2.38 -11.58 -20.03
CA VAL A 693 2.95 -11.46 -21.35
C VAL A 693 4.37 -12.04 -21.37
N MET A 694 4.81 -12.54 -22.51
CA MET A 694 6.03 -13.31 -22.62
C MET A 694 6.89 -12.86 -23.80
N ASN A 695 8.18 -13.21 -23.79
CA ASN A 695 9.18 -12.72 -24.76
C ASN A 695 9.43 -13.67 -25.93
N GLU A 696 8.83 -14.86 -25.95
CA GLU A 696 8.98 -15.76 -27.09
C GLU A 696 8.28 -15.22 -28.33
N ASN A 697 9.00 -15.14 -29.45
CA ASN A 697 8.44 -14.72 -30.73
C ASN A 697 7.87 -15.92 -31.47
N TYR A 698 6.68 -15.74 -32.03
CA TYR A 698 6.01 -16.71 -32.91
C TYR A 698 4.96 -16.02 -33.80
N THR A 699 4.47 -16.74 -34.80
CA THR A 699 3.37 -16.24 -35.63
C THR A 699 2.03 -16.34 -34.92
N HIS A 700 1.18 -15.35 -35.07
CA HIS A 700 -0.14 -15.30 -34.46
C HIS A 700 -1.21 -15.47 -35.54
N PRO A 701 -2.17 -16.39 -35.38
CA PRO A 701 -3.31 -16.50 -36.27
C PRO A 701 -4.28 -15.32 -36.09
N GLY A 702 -5.15 -15.14 -37.07
CA GLY A 702 -6.27 -14.21 -36.93
C GLY A 702 -7.32 -14.74 -35.95
N MET A 703 -8.09 -13.83 -35.34
CA MET A 703 -9.12 -14.16 -34.38
C MET A 703 -10.19 -15.07 -35.00
N PRO A 704 -10.52 -16.23 -34.41
CA PRO A 704 -11.64 -17.05 -34.85
C PRO A 704 -12.96 -16.30 -34.69
N SER A 705 -13.87 -16.46 -35.64
CA SER A 705 -15.20 -15.85 -35.57
C SER A 705 -15.96 -16.30 -34.32
N GLY A 706 -16.47 -15.35 -33.52
CA GLY A 706 -17.23 -15.61 -32.31
C GLY A 706 -16.39 -16.00 -31.09
N ALA A 707 -15.05 -15.85 -31.12
CA ALA A 707 -14.18 -16.19 -30.01
C ALA A 707 -14.22 -15.17 -28.86
N GLU A 708 -14.67 -13.94 -29.09
CA GLU A 708 -14.62 -12.82 -28.14
C GLU A 708 -15.20 -13.16 -26.77
N GLU A 709 -16.40 -13.72 -26.73
CA GLU A 709 -17.06 -14.08 -25.45
C GLU A 709 -16.25 -15.12 -24.69
N GLY A 710 -15.77 -16.16 -25.39
CA GLY A 710 -14.98 -17.21 -24.76
C GLY A 710 -13.61 -16.70 -24.28
N ILE A 711 -12.98 -15.78 -25.00
CA ILE A 711 -11.73 -15.11 -24.56
C ILE A 711 -11.95 -14.39 -23.22
N ARG A 712 -13.04 -13.62 -23.10
CA ARG A 712 -13.41 -12.90 -21.88
C ARG A 712 -13.79 -13.83 -20.72
N LYS A 713 -14.48 -14.94 -21.04
CA LYS A 713 -14.92 -15.92 -20.03
C LYS A 713 -13.86 -16.96 -19.68
N GLY A 714 -12.71 -16.95 -20.32
CA GLY A 714 -11.56 -17.78 -19.99
C GLY A 714 -11.33 -19.03 -20.84
N LEU A 715 -12.27 -19.42 -21.73
CA LEU A 715 -12.12 -20.60 -22.58
C LEU A 715 -12.91 -20.44 -23.90
N TYR A 716 -12.27 -20.73 -25.04
CA TYR A 716 -12.92 -20.80 -26.33
C TYR A 716 -12.36 -21.92 -27.19
N LEU A 717 -13.15 -22.38 -28.16
CA LEU A 717 -12.75 -23.37 -29.14
C LEU A 717 -11.77 -22.76 -30.16
N PHE A 718 -10.49 -23.18 -30.08
CA PHE A 718 -9.47 -22.75 -31.03
C PHE A 718 -9.55 -23.56 -32.35
N ARG A 719 -9.59 -24.90 -32.26
CA ARG A 719 -9.59 -25.79 -33.43
C ARG A 719 -10.33 -27.09 -33.13
N ARG A 720 -11.26 -27.50 -34.01
CA ARG A 720 -11.87 -28.82 -33.93
C ARG A 720 -10.90 -29.91 -34.40
N GLY A 721 -10.91 -31.04 -33.74
CA GLY A 721 -10.17 -32.24 -34.13
C GLY A 721 -10.67 -32.80 -35.45
N ARG A 722 -9.76 -33.39 -36.23
CA ARG A 722 -10.10 -34.15 -37.45
C ARG A 722 -10.69 -35.51 -37.06
N SER A 723 -11.30 -36.21 -38.02
CA SER A 723 -11.87 -37.54 -37.74
C SER A 723 -10.81 -38.52 -37.24
N GLY A 724 -11.07 -39.21 -36.12
CA GLY A 724 -10.17 -40.21 -35.53
C GLY A 724 -10.96 -41.37 -34.89
N LYS A 725 -10.24 -42.35 -34.36
CA LYS A 725 -10.84 -43.49 -33.63
C LYS A 725 -11.30 -43.14 -32.23
N HIS A 726 -10.58 -42.19 -31.59
CA HIS A 726 -10.81 -41.72 -30.23
C HIS A 726 -10.84 -40.20 -30.27
N ASN A 727 -11.68 -39.59 -29.43
CA ASN A 727 -11.78 -38.15 -29.30
C ASN A 727 -11.11 -37.72 -27.99
N VAL A 728 -10.46 -36.55 -28.00
CA VAL A 728 -9.85 -35.92 -26.82
C VAL A 728 -10.03 -34.41 -26.88
N GLN A 729 -10.10 -33.77 -25.69
CA GLN A 729 -10.18 -32.32 -25.53
C GLN A 729 -8.85 -31.83 -24.94
N LEU A 730 -8.12 -31.02 -25.68
CA LEU A 730 -6.83 -30.48 -25.28
C LEU A 730 -6.96 -29.01 -24.93
N LEU A 731 -6.62 -28.61 -23.70
CA LEU A 731 -6.65 -27.24 -23.22
C LEU A 731 -5.21 -26.73 -23.06
N GLY A 732 -4.96 -25.51 -23.49
CA GLY A 732 -3.66 -24.86 -23.28
C GLY A 732 -3.81 -23.39 -22.94
N SER A 733 -2.85 -22.84 -22.17
CA SER A 733 -2.77 -21.41 -21.88
C SER A 733 -1.39 -20.84 -22.22
N GLY A 734 -1.31 -19.54 -22.47
CA GLY A 734 -0.06 -18.86 -22.76
C GLY A 734 0.79 -19.54 -23.81
N ALA A 735 2.11 -19.52 -23.66
CA ALA A 735 3.03 -20.14 -24.64
C ALA A 735 2.82 -21.66 -24.82
N ILE A 736 2.31 -22.35 -23.80
CA ILE A 736 2.14 -23.79 -23.84
C ILE A 736 0.97 -24.24 -24.72
N LEU A 737 0.01 -23.36 -25.04
CA LEU A 737 -1.00 -23.67 -26.04
C LEU A 737 -0.36 -24.10 -27.40
N ARG A 738 0.82 -23.55 -27.76
CA ARG A 738 1.54 -23.93 -28.98
C ARG A 738 2.04 -25.38 -28.91
N GLU A 739 2.50 -25.83 -27.75
CA GLU A 739 2.87 -27.24 -27.52
C GLU A 739 1.63 -28.14 -27.61
N VAL A 740 0.49 -27.69 -27.10
CA VAL A 740 -0.80 -28.39 -27.20
C VAL A 740 -1.27 -28.49 -28.64
N ILE A 741 -1.14 -27.44 -29.45
CA ILE A 741 -1.45 -27.48 -30.88
C ILE A 741 -0.53 -28.48 -31.60
N ALA A 742 0.77 -28.47 -31.34
CA ALA A 742 1.72 -29.42 -31.94
C ALA A 742 1.41 -30.85 -31.50
N ALA A 743 1.02 -31.05 -30.24
CA ALA A 743 0.60 -32.37 -29.73
C ALA A 743 -0.67 -32.87 -30.44
N ALA A 744 -1.64 -32.00 -30.70
CA ALA A 744 -2.83 -32.36 -31.49
C ALA A 744 -2.47 -32.83 -32.91
N ASP A 745 -1.55 -32.17 -33.58
CA ASP A 745 -1.08 -32.58 -34.92
C ASP A 745 -0.40 -33.96 -34.90
N ILE A 746 0.39 -34.26 -33.84
CA ILE A 746 1.04 -35.55 -33.66
C ILE A 746 -0.02 -36.65 -33.36
N LEU A 747 -0.99 -36.37 -32.50
CA LEU A 747 -2.06 -37.31 -32.14
C LEU A 747 -2.89 -37.69 -33.37
N GLU A 748 -3.27 -36.70 -34.17
CA GLU A 748 -4.04 -36.91 -35.41
C GLU A 748 -3.24 -37.68 -36.46
N ARG A 749 -1.99 -37.29 -36.69
CA ARG A 749 -1.15 -37.89 -37.75
C ARG A 749 -0.70 -39.32 -37.39
N ASP A 750 -0.24 -39.54 -36.14
CA ASP A 750 0.51 -40.74 -35.78
C ASP A 750 -0.27 -41.76 -34.97
N TYR A 751 -1.39 -41.36 -34.39
CA TYR A 751 -2.18 -42.19 -33.45
C TYR A 751 -3.67 -42.29 -33.80
N SER A 752 -4.12 -41.62 -34.83
CA SER A 752 -5.55 -41.60 -35.25
C SER A 752 -6.49 -41.11 -34.11
N VAL A 753 -6.04 -40.19 -33.31
CA VAL A 753 -6.83 -39.54 -32.25
C VAL A 753 -7.32 -38.18 -32.76
N SER A 754 -8.63 -37.96 -32.69
CA SER A 754 -9.26 -36.69 -33.00
C SER A 754 -9.04 -35.73 -31.82
N ALA A 755 -8.16 -34.73 -32.00
CA ALA A 755 -7.74 -33.82 -30.92
C ALA A 755 -8.33 -32.41 -31.11
N THR A 756 -9.38 -32.10 -30.34
CA THR A 756 -9.95 -30.76 -30.34
C THR A 756 -9.14 -29.87 -29.38
N VAL A 757 -8.76 -28.69 -29.86
CA VAL A 757 -7.91 -27.75 -29.11
C VAL A 757 -8.73 -26.55 -28.62
N TRP A 758 -8.58 -26.24 -27.36
CA TRP A 758 -9.20 -25.12 -26.66
C TRP A 758 -8.11 -24.18 -26.13
N SER A 759 -8.29 -22.88 -26.33
CA SER A 759 -7.46 -21.88 -25.68
C SER A 759 -8.10 -21.48 -24.35
N ALA A 760 -7.38 -21.72 -23.27
CA ALA A 760 -7.76 -21.31 -21.91
C ALA A 760 -7.06 -19.99 -21.56
N THR A 761 -7.71 -18.88 -21.78
CA THR A 761 -7.17 -17.55 -21.48
C THR A 761 -7.17 -17.25 -20.00
N SER A 762 -8.01 -17.94 -19.20
CA SER A 762 -8.05 -17.78 -17.73
C SER A 762 -8.68 -18.98 -17.02
N PHE A 763 -7.88 -19.79 -16.38
CA PHE A 763 -8.39 -20.84 -15.49
C PHE A 763 -9.01 -20.24 -14.20
N THR A 764 -8.57 -19.07 -13.78
CA THR A 764 -9.13 -18.37 -12.61
C THR A 764 -10.56 -17.92 -12.86
N GLU A 765 -10.86 -17.29 -14.00
CA GLU A 765 -12.21 -16.83 -14.28
C GLU A 765 -13.17 -18.02 -14.53
N LEU A 766 -12.68 -19.09 -15.14
CA LEU A 766 -13.45 -20.35 -15.25
C LEU A 766 -13.79 -20.93 -13.88
N GLN A 767 -12.86 -20.92 -12.96
CA GLN A 767 -13.06 -21.38 -11.58
C GLN A 767 -14.07 -20.49 -10.84
N ARG A 768 -13.98 -19.17 -10.96
CA ARG A 768 -14.90 -18.21 -10.34
C ARG A 768 -16.33 -18.39 -10.85
N ASP A 769 -16.49 -18.53 -12.17
CA ASP A 769 -17.80 -18.84 -12.79
C ASP A 769 -18.36 -20.16 -12.26
N GLY A 770 -17.55 -21.21 -12.20
CA GLY A 770 -17.94 -22.51 -11.67
C GLY A 770 -18.38 -22.46 -10.20
N VAL A 771 -17.63 -21.76 -9.35
CA VAL A 771 -18.01 -21.54 -7.94
C VAL A 771 -19.33 -20.79 -7.82
N ALA A 772 -19.52 -19.75 -8.62
CA ALA A 772 -20.74 -18.95 -8.62
C ALA A 772 -21.96 -19.78 -9.07
N ALA A 773 -21.81 -20.57 -10.14
CA ALA A 773 -22.85 -21.47 -10.61
C ALA A 773 -23.20 -22.55 -9.57
N ALA A 774 -22.20 -23.22 -9.01
CA ALA A 774 -22.39 -24.25 -7.99
C ALA A 774 -23.06 -23.69 -6.71
N ARG A 775 -22.68 -22.50 -6.28
CA ARG A 775 -23.30 -21.82 -5.15
C ARG A 775 -24.78 -21.50 -5.44
N TYR A 776 -25.03 -20.89 -6.61
CA TYR A 776 -26.41 -20.56 -7.02
C TYR A 776 -27.28 -21.79 -7.03
N ASN A 777 -26.85 -22.87 -7.67
CA ASN A 777 -27.58 -24.11 -7.79
C ASN A 777 -27.91 -24.76 -6.45
N ARG A 778 -26.95 -24.74 -5.52
CA ARG A 778 -27.15 -25.25 -4.16
C ARG A 778 -28.19 -24.45 -3.36
N LEU A 779 -28.22 -23.13 -3.54
CA LEU A 779 -29.13 -22.25 -2.80
C LEU A 779 -30.49 -22.11 -3.46
N ASN A 780 -30.64 -22.49 -4.73
CA ASN A 780 -31.89 -22.37 -5.51
C ASN A 780 -32.18 -23.68 -6.21
N PRO A 781 -32.51 -24.78 -5.45
CA PRO A 781 -32.73 -26.10 -6.01
C PRO A 781 -34.00 -26.18 -6.86
N ASP A 782 -34.92 -25.25 -6.72
CA ASP A 782 -36.19 -25.10 -7.42
C ASP A 782 -36.16 -24.19 -8.64
N ALA A 783 -35.02 -23.54 -8.90
CA ALA A 783 -34.80 -22.67 -10.06
C ALA A 783 -34.04 -23.40 -11.19
N ASP A 784 -34.03 -22.81 -12.37
CA ASP A 784 -33.19 -23.27 -13.49
C ASP A 784 -31.71 -23.27 -13.07
N GLN A 785 -31.09 -24.43 -13.24
CA GLN A 785 -29.69 -24.62 -12.83
C GLN A 785 -28.75 -23.86 -13.78
N ARG A 786 -27.78 -23.15 -13.18
CA ARG A 786 -26.70 -22.48 -13.95
C ARG A 786 -25.64 -23.52 -14.31
N VAL A 787 -25.28 -23.53 -15.58
CA VAL A 787 -24.21 -24.38 -16.10
C VAL A 787 -22.91 -23.56 -16.18
N PRO A 788 -21.79 -24.00 -15.55
CA PRO A 788 -20.51 -23.32 -15.67
C PRO A 788 -20.05 -23.16 -17.12
N TRP A 789 -19.38 -22.06 -17.44
CA TRP A 789 -18.92 -21.78 -18.81
C TRP A 789 -18.05 -22.91 -19.36
N VAL A 790 -17.10 -23.42 -18.58
CA VAL A 790 -16.26 -24.55 -19.01
C VAL A 790 -17.10 -25.80 -19.35
N THR A 791 -18.14 -26.07 -18.57
CA THR A 791 -19.09 -27.15 -18.83
C THR A 791 -19.85 -26.91 -20.15
N GLN A 792 -20.35 -25.70 -20.38
CA GLN A 792 -21.03 -25.32 -21.63
C GLN A 792 -20.14 -25.48 -22.84
N CYS A 793 -18.87 -25.06 -22.75
CA CYS A 793 -17.90 -25.16 -23.84
C CYS A 793 -17.66 -26.63 -24.24
N LEU A 794 -17.53 -27.52 -23.27
CA LEU A 794 -17.20 -28.93 -23.49
C LEU A 794 -18.44 -29.84 -23.70
N ASP A 795 -19.65 -29.28 -23.56
CA ASP A 795 -20.89 -30.03 -23.83
C ASP A 795 -20.95 -30.48 -25.28
N GLY A 796 -21.31 -31.74 -25.47
CA GLY A 796 -21.38 -32.39 -26.79
C GLY A 796 -20.03 -32.78 -27.37
N PHE A 797 -18.89 -32.55 -26.64
CA PHE A 797 -17.57 -33.06 -27.01
C PHE A 797 -17.23 -34.30 -26.21
N GLU A 798 -16.87 -35.38 -26.91
CA GLU A 798 -16.53 -36.65 -26.29
C GLU A 798 -15.03 -36.76 -25.98
N GLY A 799 -14.69 -37.72 -25.09
CA GLY A 799 -13.32 -38.07 -24.75
C GLY A 799 -12.78 -37.35 -23.52
N PRO A 800 -11.61 -37.77 -23.01
CA PRO A 800 -10.96 -37.16 -21.85
C PRO A 800 -10.44 -35.77 -22.12
N VAL A 801 -10.24 -35.00 -21.06
CA VAL A 801 -9.68 -33.67 -21.09
C VAL A 801 -8.22 -33.70 -20.61
N VAL A 802 -7.32 -33.09 -21.38
CA VAL A 802 -5.92 -32.89 -20.98
C VAL A 802 -5.57 -31.41 -21.06
N ALA A 803 -5.11 -30.83 -19.97
CA ALA A 803 -4.66 -29.43 -19.93
C ALA A 803 -3.16 -29.33 -19.74
N ALA A 804 -2.54 -28.35 -20.37
CA ALA A 804 -1.14 -28.00 -20.17
C ALA A 804 -0.97 -26.50 -20.01
N THR A 805 -0.10 -26.11 -19.04
CA THR A 805 0.17 -24.70 -18.70
C THR A 805 1.63 -24.49 -18.35
N ASP A 806 2.12 -23.27 -18.50
CA ASP A 806 3.49 -22.88 -18.10
C ASP A 806 3.61 -22.52 -16.62
N TYR A 807 2.54 -22.72 -15.87
CA TYR A 807 2.45 -22.52 -14.42
C TYR A 807 2.30 -23.85 -13.68
N VAL A 808 2.35 -23.78 -12.35
CA VAL A 808 2.11 -24.97 -11.51
C VAL A 808 0.74 -25.60 -11.82
N ARG A 809 0.64 -26.92 -11.72
CA ARG A 809 -0.59 -27.67 -12.07
C ARG A 809 -1.84 -27.13 -11.35
N THR A 810 -1.67 -26.62 -10.13
CA THR A 810 -2.79 -26.05 -9.34
C THR A 810 -3.55 -24.99 -10.13
N TYR A 811 -2.89 -24.25 -11.05
CA TYR A 811 -3.55 -23.23 -11.85
C TYR A 811 -4.65 -23.82 -12.76
N ALA A 812 -4.37 -24.90 -13.47
CA ALA A 812 -5.36 -25.53 -14.34
C ALA A 812 -6.25 -26.56 -13.58
N GLU A 813 -5.80 -27.12 -12.45
CA GLU A 813 -6.60 -28.01 -11.61
C GLU A 813 -7.87 -27.37 -11.05
N GLN A 814 -7.93 -26.06 -10.96
CA GLN A 814 -9.05 -25.30 -10.41
C GLN A 814 -10.39 -25.58 -11.11
N ILE A 815 -10.38 -26.00 -12.38
CA ILE A 815 -11.60 -26.25 -13.14
C ILE A 815 -12.12 -27.68 -13.02
N ARG A 816 -11.36 -28.62 -12.42
CA ARG A 816 -11.73 -30.05 -12.32
C ARG A 816 -13.15 -30.30 -11.82
N PRO A 817 -13.66 -29.61 -10.77
CA PRO A 817 -15.01 -29.85 -10.25
C PRO A 817 -16.15 -29.51 -11.22
N TYR A 818 -15.85 -28.78 -12.29
CA TYR A 818 -16.84 -28.26 -13.24
C TYR A 818 -16.81 -28.97 -14.60
N LEU A 819 -15.98 -30.00 -14.72
CA LEU A 819 -15.92 -30.84 -15.91
C LEU A 819 -16.94 -32.01 -15.79
N THR A 820 -17.69 -32.25 -16.85
CA THR A 820 -18.62 -33.42 -16.94
C THR A 820 -17.86 -34.68 -17.34
N GLN A 821 -16.71 -34.53 -18.01
CA GLN A 821 -15.83 -35.63 -18.35
C GLN A 821 -15.13 -36.16 -17.09
N SER A 822 -15.16 -37.44 -16.84
CA SER A 822 -14.60 -38.06 -15.63
C SER A 822 -13.08 -38.01 -15.56
N ASP A 823 -12.42 -37.92 -16.73
CA ASP A 823 -10.96 -38.04 -16.83
C ASP A 823 -10.36 -36.70 -17.25
N TYR A 824 -9.68 -36.09 -16.28
CA TYR A 824 -8.96 -34.82 -16.46
C TYR A 824 -7.52 -34.96 -16.01
N THR A 825 -6.59 -34.75 -16.93
CA THR A 825 -5.14 -34.77 -16.67
C THR A 825 -4.55 -33.40 -16.87
N VAL A 826 -3.74 -32.93 -15.90
CA VAL A 826 -3.07 -31.63 -15.96
C VAL A 826 -1.57 -31.79 -16.00
N LEU A 827 -0.92 -31.15 -16.96
CA LEU A 827 0.53 -30.94 -17.04
C LEU A 827 0.85 -29.50 -16.66
N GLY A 828 1.84 -29.31 -15.80
CA GLY A 828 2.27 -28.00 -15.33
C GLY A 828 3.71 -28.02 -14.84
N THR A 829 4.24 -26.85 -14.53
CA THR A 829 5.67 -26.63 -14.24
C THR A 829 5.98 -26.62 -12.75
N ASP A 830 5.54 -27.65 -12.03
CA ASP A 830 5.82 -27.78 -10.59
C ASP A 830 7.31 -28.01 -10.32
N GLY A 831 7.84 -27.33 -9.31
CA GLY A 831 9.26 -27.35 -8.94
C GLY A 831 9.92 -25.97 -9.08
N PHE A 832 11.22 -25.92 -8.85
CA PHE A 832 12.00 -24.68 -9.06
C PHE A 832 12.39 -24.51 -10.52
N GLY A 833 12.45 -23.24 -11.00
CA GLY A 833 12.94 -22.90 -12.33
C GLY A 833 14.39 -23.33 -12.58
N ARG A 834 14.80 -23.40 -13.84
CA ARG A 834 16.11 -23.86 -14.31
C ARG A 834 16.64 -22.98 -15.43
N SER A 835 17.96 -22.78 -15.46
CA SER A 835 18.62 -22.09 -16.57
C SER A 835 18.85 -23.05 -17.71
N ASP A 836 18.05 -22.97 -18.79
CA ASP A 836 18.25 -23.74 -20.03
C ASP A 836 17.50 -23.05 -21.20
N THR A 837 17.51 -23.72 -22.37
CA THR A 837 16.66 -23.32 -23.51
C THR A 837 15.19 -23.66 -23.26
N ARG A 838 14.26 -22.98 -23.92
CA ARG A 838 12.81 -23.24 -23.84
C ARG A 838 12.48 -24.71 -24.13
N GLU A 839 13.09 -25.30 -25.17
CA GLU A 839 12.89 -26.71 -25.52
C GLU A 839 13.26 -27.65 -24.38
N ASN A 840 14.45 -27.45 -23.80
CA ASN A 840 14.93 -28.26 -22.69
C ASN A 840 14.09 -28.06 -21.43
N LEU A 841 13.68 -26.82 -21.13
CA LEU A 841 12.81 -26.51 -19.98
C LEU A 841 11.44 -27.17 -20.09
N ARG A 842 10.78 -27.07 -21.29
CA ARG A 842 9.49 -27.73 -21.54
C ARG A 842 9.61 -29.27 -21.43
N ARG A 843 10.69 -29.86 -21.94
CA ARG A 843 10.98 -31.27 -21.75
C ARG A 843 11.24 -31.62 -20.27
N PHE A 844 11.98 -30.77 -19.56
CA PHE A 844 12.27 -30.98 -18.13
C PHE A 844 11.01 -30.96 -17.29
N PHE A 845 10.13 -29.98 -17.49
CA PHE A 845 8.86 -29.85 -16.77
C PHE A 845 7.72 -30.69 -17.37
N GLU A 846 7.95 -31.46 -18.42
CA GLU A 846 6.97 -32.36 -19.05
C GLU A 846 5.74 -31.66 -19.61
N VAL A 847 5.93 -30.44 -20.13
CA VAL A 847 4.86 -29.63 -20.77
C VAL A 847 5.08 -29.45 -22.28
N ASP A 848 6.07 -30.14 -22.87
CA ASP A 848 6.27 -30.14 -24.30
C ASP A 848 5.23 -30.99 -25.04
N SER A 849 5.15 -30.86 -26.35
CA SER A 849 4.19 -31.57 -27.20
C SER A 849 4.25 -33.09 -27.03
N LYS A 850 5.43 -33.68 -26.82
CA LYS A 850 5.60 -35.11 -26.63
C LYS A 850 4.98 -35.61 -25.32
N ASN A 851 5.17 -34.89 -24.25
CA ASN A 851 4.56 -35.21 -22.98
C ASN A 851 3.03 -35.00 -23.00
N VAL A 852 2.53 -33.97 -23.66
CA VAL A 852 1.08 -33.78 -23.89
C VAL A 852 0.49 -34.95 -24.66
N VAL A 853 1.15 -35.42 -25.74
CA VAL A 853 0.74 -36.63 -26.49
C VAL A 853 0.70 -37.84 -25.57
N TYR A 854 1.78 -38.08 -24.83
CA TYR A 854 1.87 -39.27 -23.99
C TYR A 854 0.86 -39.27 -22.86
N ALA A 855 0.64 -38.12 -22.20
CA ALA A 855 -0.39 -37.96 -21.18
C ALA A 855 -1.80 -38.23 -21.74
N THR A 856 -2.05 -37.77 -22.96
CA THR A 856 -3.33 -38.03 -23.67
C THR A 856 -3.51 -39.52 -23.94
N LEU A 857 -2.49 -40.20 -24.48
CA LEU A 857 -2.56 -41.65 -24.73
C LEU A 857 -2.69 -42.44 -23.42
N HIS A 858 -2.03 -42.01 -22.35
CA HIS A 858 -2.15 -42.62 -21.05
C HIS A 858 -3.58 -42.50 -20.48
N THR A 859 -4.22 -41.34 -20.64
CA THR A 859 -5.61 -41.16 -20.21
C THR A 859 -6.58 -42.04 -21.03
N LEU A 860 -6.37 -42.18 -22.34
CA LEU A 860 -7.10 -43.13 -23.20
C LEU A 860 -6.89 -44.60 -22.76
N TYR A 861 -5.66 -44.91 -22.32
CA TYR A 861 -5.38 -46.25 -21.78
C TYR A 861 -6.15 -46.50 -20.46
N GLN A 862 -6.20 -45.53 -19.58
CA GLN A 862 -7.00 -45.64 -18.34
C GLN A 862 -8.48 -45.86 -18.60
N GLN A 863 -9.00 -45.34 -19.69
CA GLN A 863 -10.38 -45.60 -20.18
C GLN A 863 -10.54 -46.97 -20.88
N GLY A 864 -9.46 -47.76 -21.03
CA GLY A 864 -9.48 -49.01 -21.73
C GLY A 864 -9.52 -48.93 -23.26
N ALA A 865 -9.32 -47.73 -23.83
CA ALA A 865 -9.32 -47.49 -25.26
C ALA A 865 -7.99 -47.92 -25.93
N LEU A 866 -6.91 -47.98 -25.18
CA LEU A 866 -5.57 -48.43 -25.60
C LEU A 866 -5.04 -49.53 -24.70
N THR A 867 -4.04 -50.28 -25.19
CA THR A 867 -3.33 -51.33 -24.43
C THR A 867 -2.02 -50.79 -23.83
N VAL A 868 -1.48 -51.52 -22.85
CA VAL A 868 -0.13 -51.23 -22.29
C VAL A 868 0.92 -51.26 -23.39
N ASP A 869 0.83 -52.18 -24.35
CA ASP A 869 1.76 -52.30 -25.46
C ASP A 869 1.74 -51.07 -26.35
N ASP A 870 0.57 -50.46 -26.57
CA ASP A 870 0.44 -49.22 -27.31
C ASP A 870 1.15 -48.07 -26.61
N LEU A 871 1.04 -48.00 -25.26
CA LEU A 871 1.75 -47.00 -24.46
C LEU A 871 3.26 -47.19 -24.49
N LEU A 872 3.75 -48.43 -24.37
CA LEU A 872 5.19 -48.72 -24.43
C LEU A 872 5.78 -48.36 -25.79
N LYS A 873 5.07 -48.66 -26.88
CA LYS A 873 5.47 -48.25 -28.24
C LYS A 873 5.47 -46.73 -28.36
N ALA A 874 4.44 -46.04 -27.86
CA ALA A 874 4.35 -44.57 -27.92
C ALA A 874 5.48 -43.93 -27.11
N ARG A 875 5.76 -44.39 -25.88
CA ARG A 875 6.84 -43.89 -25.05
C ARG A 875 8.21 -43.99 -25.77
N LYS A 876 8.46 -45.15 -26.35
CA LYS A 876 9.71 -45.37 -27.14
C LYS A 876 9.75 -44.45 -28.38
N LYS A 877 8.64 -44.30 -29.11
CA LYS A 877 8.56 -43.45 -30.31
C LYS A 877 8.78 -41.98 -29.97
N LEU A 878 8.25 -41.53 -28.87
CA LEU A 878 8.35 -40.15 -28.38
C LEU A 878 9.70 -39.85 -27.71
N GLY A 879 10.48 -40.89 -27.39
CA GLY A 879 11.80 -40.78 -26.75
C GLY A 879 11.73 -40.32 -25.28
N LEU A 880 10.66 -40.70 -24.58
CA LEU A 880 10.49 -40.35 -23.17
C LEU A 880 11.26 -41.30 -22.24
N ASP A 881 11.99 -40.72 -21.31
CA ASP A 881 12.79 -41.45 -20.34
C ASP A 881 11.93 -41.70 -19.07
N PRO A 882 11.59 -42.98 -18.74
CA PRO A 882 10.81 -43.28 -17.53
C PRO A 882 11.59 -43.08 -16.23
N ASP A 883 12.92 -43.02 -16.28
CA ASP A 883 13.79 -42.87 -15.10
C ASP A 883 14.17 -41.40 -14.86
N LYS A 884 13.67 -40.48 -15.67
CA LYS A 884 13.89 -39.06 -15.50
C LYS A 884 13.40 -38.58 -14.12
N PRO A 885 14.21 -37.84 -13.35
CA PRO A 885 13.80 -37.32 -12.05
C PRO A 885 12.57 -36.45 -12.14
N ASN A 886 11.69 -36.53 -11.11
CA ASN A 886 10.56 -35.64 -11.00
C ASN A 886 11.06 -34.21 -10.76
N PRO A 887 10.65 -33.22 -11.56
CA PRO A 887 11.05 -31.81 -11.41
C PRO A 887 10.80 -31.22 -10.03
N MET A 888 9.81 -31.72 -9.30
CA MET A 888 9.50 -31.25 -7.94
C MET A 888 10.57 -31.63 -6.90
N ASN A 889 11.35 -32.65 -7.18
CA ASN A 889 12.25 -33.28 -6.19
C ASN A 889 13.72 -32.96 -6.44
N VAL A 890 14.07 -32.23 -7.47
CA VAL A 890 15.43 -31.96 -7.89
C VAL A 890 15.73 -30.49 -8.05
#